data_d05fee984208f73c10b23aa536dfaa60
#
_entry.id   d05fee984208f73c10b23aa536dfaa60
#
_cell.length_a   1.000
_cell.length_b   1.000
_cell.length_c   1.000
_cell.angle_alpha   90.00
_cell.angle_beta   90.00
_cell.angle_gamma   90.00
#
_symmetry.space_group_name_H-M   'P 1'
#
loop_
_entity.id
_entity.type
_entity.pdbx_description
1 polymer ?
#
loop_
_entity_poly.entity_id
_entity_poly.type
_entity_poly.pdbx_seq_one_letter_code
_entity_poly.pdbx_strand_id
1 'polypeptide(L)'
;KRTHAQETGPDARAVAARSRVETMTAKSGSDILDLVEGRADDAMATDALGRRALQVRLWFDTWLSHLGAALLSAIIVVVLGGVVSRYAFNSSFSWTEEGGLWLFTWLIFTVLPIAIHRSKNIAIPILRDMLAPAGQAVVDFLAAAVVTYTGIRLLTAGWTIAGITSGTSITLGLPSWWQYAVIPISACVLLLYQLLAALRIAESRRAELAALGFAVLVWLVIDFFQLTDIQSSNPTLLLAISFVVTLAMGVPVAFCMLFAAFVASDAGDLLPPAAVVHNMVVGSSKFVLLAIPLFIAAAQMMNAGGLTVRLIGLARALVGHLRGGLAQVNVLTSVMFGFDSGSSTADAALLSKMMVPEMKRNGYPAPFCCAVIASSAILPNVIPPSIAMLVFASIANVSVGKLFLAGILPGLLIAMLLMCMVYVIARRKGYGDATPAPSWSAVSGPLVQAVPALMLSVLIIGGIRFGFVTATEAGVVAVVYALGIGMFFYKDLKLPELWRCLRESSIDAGLVGFMIGVAAPFAWVLIAGRVPQQFLQVMLEYVSQPWVILLILNVLMLIAGAFLDLTAIMLIVVPLSMPLILQLGVDPVHFGIIVIVNLMMGGLTPPYGLLVFIPSAITGTPVQATFRAVVPFLLILVVALMMITYIPAISLTFVRAFF
;
A
#
# COMPACT_ATOMS: atom_id res chain seq x y z
N LYS A 1 -37.51 49.56 -18.40
CA LYS A 1 -37.80 48.20 -17.89
C LYS A 1 -37.06 47.22 -18.81
N ARG A 2 -35.83 46.88 -18.51
CA ARG A 2 -35.08 45.78 -19.14
C ARG A 2 -34.43 44.97 -18.02
N THR A 3 -34.68 43.71 -18.05
CA THR A 3 -34.31 42.65 -17.15
C THR A 3 -32.80 42.40 -17.18
N HIS A 4 -32.18 42.37 -16.01
CA HIS A 4 -30.82 41.81 -15.79
C HIS A 4 -30.88 40.28 -15.88
N ALA A 5 -30.24 39.71 -16.90
CA ALA A 5 -29.84 38.32 -16.90
C ALA A 5 -28.42 38.26 -16.32
N GLN A 6 -28.28 37.67 -15.14
CA GLN A 6 -26.99 37.44 -14.50
C GLN A 6 -26.29 36.26 -15.17
N GLU A 7 -25.11 36.51 -15.67
CA GLU A 7 -24.12 35.53 -16.09
C GLU A 7 -23.65 34.74 -14.87
N THR A 8 -24.02 33.48 -14.77
CA THR A 8 -23.44 32.55 -13.82
C THR A 8 -22.24 31.85 -14.47
N GLY A 9 -21.04 32.37 -14.24
CA GLY A 9 -19.79 31.79 -14.68
C GLY A 9 -19.48 30.45 -13.97
N PRO A 10 -18.57 29.63 -14.51
CA PRO A 10 -18.21 28.33 -13.96
C PRO A 10 -17.72 28.39 -12.52
N ASP A 11 -17.17 29.48 -12.05
CA ASP A 11 -16.73 29.69 -10.66
C ASP A 11 -17.86 29.72 -9.63
N ALA A 12 -19.04 30.23 -9.99
CA ALA A 12 -20.18 30.28 -9.07
C ALA A 12 -20.76 28.89 -8.77
N ARG A 13 -20.66 27.96 -9.71
CA ARG A 13 -21.06 26.54 -9.51
C ARG A 13 -20.07 25.79 -8.65
N ALA A 14 -18.77 26.08 -8.74
CA ALA A 14 -17.74 25.54 -7.92
C ALA A 14 -17.83 26.03 -6.46
N VAL A 15 -18.17 27.28 -6.24
CA VAL A 15 -18.39 27.88 -4.91
C VAL A 15 -19.66 27.32 -4.26
N ALA A 16 -20.75 27.16 -5.00
CA ALA A 16 -22.00 26.57 -4.52
C ALA A 16 -21.85 25.07 -4.19
N ALA A 17 -20.98 24.36 -4.90
CA ALA A 17 -20.62 22.97 -4.57
C ALA A 17 -19.80 22.90 -3.28
N ARG A 18 -18.87 23.83 -3.04
CA ARG A 18 -18.08 23.92 -1.79
C ARG A 18 -18.95 24.21 -0.57
N SER A 19 -19.92 25.13 -0.66
CA SER A 19 -20.80 25.47 0.47
C SER A 19 -21.77 24.33 0.86
N ARG A 20 -22.14 23.47 -0.10
CA ARG A 20 -22.94 22.26 0.19
C ARG A 20 -22.13 21.12 0.82
N VAL A 21 -20.82 21.09 0.62
CA VAL A 21 -19.91 20.13 1.28
C VAL A 21 -19.72 20.49 2.76
N GLU A 22 -19.75 21.79 3.10
CA GLU A 22 -19.63 22.24 4.49
C GLU A 22 -20.87 21.92 5.35
N THR A 23 -22.03 21.68 4.76
CA THR A 23 -23.27 21.32 5.48
C THR A 23 -23.48 19.82 5.66
N MET A 24 -22.57 18.96 5.17
CA MET A 24 -22.65 17.49 5.28
C MET A 24 -21.70 16.88 6.32
N THR A 25 -21.52 17.50 7.46
CA THR A 25 -20.58 17.11 8.53
C THR A 25 -20.96 15.87 9.36
N ALA A 26 -21.78 14.96 8.84
CA ALA A 26 -22.21 13.78 9.61
C ALA A 26 -22.07 12.44 8.86
N LYS A 27 -21.34 12.36 7.72
CA LYS A 27 -21.09 11.09 7.02
C LYS A 27 -19.61 10.74 7.03
N SER A 28 -19.31 9.45 7.18
CA SER A 28 -17.94 8.91 7.25
C SER A 28 -17.06 9.38 6.09
N GLY A 29 -15.75 9.47 6.34
CA GLY A 29 -14.79 10.03 5.38
C GLY A 29 -14.71 9.30 4.04
N SER A 30 -15.05 8.01 3.98
CA SER A 30 -15.16 7.21 2.75
C SER A 30 -16.37 7.59 1.91
N ASP A 31 -17.54 7.82 2.54
CA ASP A 31 -18.75 8.26 1.83
C ASP A 31 -18.54 9.62 1.15
N ILE A 32 -17.66 10.47 1.72
CA ILE A 32 -17.32 11.77 1.12
C ILE A 32 -16.35 11.60 -0.04
N LEU A 33 -15.40 10.67 0.03
CA LEU A 33 -14.49 10.33 -1.07
C LEU A 33 -15.27 9.70 -2.23
N ASP A 34 -16.11 8.72 -1.97
CA ASP A 34 -16.96 8.08 -2.97
C ASP A 34 -17.96 9.08 -3.60
N LEU A 35 -18.47 10.02 -2.80
CA LEU A 35 -19.36 11.10 -3.31
C LEU A 35 -18.60 12.17 -4.08
N VAL A 36 -17.35 12.47 -3.71
CA VAL A 36 -16.50 13.45 -4.43
C VAL A 36 -15.96 12.84 -5.71
N GLU A 37 -15.53 11.57 -5.68
CA GLU A 37 -15.10 10.82 -6.88
C GLU A 37 -16.28 10.59 -7.82
N GLY A 38 -17.43 10.13 -7.33
CA GLY A 38 -18.64 9.95 -8.13
C GLY A 38 -19.17 11.26 -8.74
N ARG A 39 -19.11 12.39 -8.02
CA ARG A 39 -19.50 13.71 -8.56
C ARG A 39 -18.48 14.29 -9.52
N ALA A 40 -17.19 14.06 -9.30
CA ALA A 40 -16.15 14.43 -10.27
C ALA A 40 -16.29 13.60 -11.54
N ASP A 41 -16.59 12.32 -11.40
CA ASP A 41 -16.85 11.41 -12.51
C ASP A 41 -18.12 11.76 -13.28
N ASP A 42 -19.21 12.12 -12.59
CA ASP A 42 -20.46 12.60 -13.22
C ASP A 42 -20.24 13.92 -13.99
N ALA A 43 -19.40 14.82 -13.46
CA ALA A 43 -19.08 16.08 -14.12
C ALA A 43 -18.23 15.90 -15.39
N MET A 44 -17.46 14.80 -15.50
CA MET A 44 -16.63 14.50 -16.67
C MET A 44 -17.38 13.74 -17.78
N ALA A 45 -18.51 13.09 -17.47
CA ALA A 45 -19.32 12.38 -18.48
C ALA A 45 -20.19 13.36 -19.27
N THR A 46 -19.68 13.85 -20.39
CA THR A 46 -20.27 14.97 -21.17
C THR A 46 -21.47 14.57 -22.04
N ASP A 47 -21.62 13.28 -22.40
CA ASP A 47 -22.66 12.78 -23.30
C ASP A 47 -23.42 11.55 -22.74
N ALA A 48 -24.50 11.15 -23.45
CA ALA A 48 -25.35 10.03 -23.03
C ALA A 48 -24.60 8.69 -22.99
N LEU A 49 -23.63 8.47 -23.90
CA LEU A 49 -22.83 7.27 -23.95
C LEU A 49 -21.85 7.19 -22.78
N GLY A 50 -21.17 8.32 -22.47
CA GLY A 50 -20.28 8.44 -21.32
C GLY A 50 -20.99 8.18 -19.99
N ARG A 51 -22.21 8.72 -19.82
CA ARG A 51 -23.03 8.45 -18.62
C ARG A 51 -23.43 6.97 -18.50
N ARG A 52 -23.78 6.31 -19.62
CA ARG A 52 -24.07 4.85 -19.60
C ARG A 52 -22.81 4.05 -19.26
N ALA A 53 -21.67 4.37 -19.86
CA ALA A 53 -20.40 3.72 -19.56
C ALA A 53 -20.04 3.85 -18.08
N LEU A 54 -20.23 5.03 -17.49
CA LEU A 54 -20.02 5.26 -16.05
C LEU A 54 -20.97 4.44 -15.18
N GLN A 55 -22.27 4.37 -15.52
CA GLN A 55 -23.27 3.58 -14.78
C GLN A 55 -22.92 2.08 -14.80
N VAL A 56 -22.53 1.55 -15.97
CA VAL A 56 -22.11 0.15 -16.10
C VAL A 56 -20.88 -0.12 -15.25
N ARG A 57 -19.89 0.79 -15.28
CA ARG A 57 -18.68 0.67 -14.45
C ARG A 57 -19.02 0.67 -12.96
N LEU A 58 -19.82 1.62 -12.47
CA LEU A 58 -20.20 1.71 -11.05
C LEU A 58 -20.99 0.47 -10.58
N TRP A 59 -21.77 -0.13 -11.48
CA TRP A 59 -22.45 -1.39 -11.21
C TRP A 59 -21.44 -2.54 -11.03
N PHE A 60 -20.44 -2.65 -11.91
CA PHE A 60 -19.36 -3.62 -11.77
C PHE A 60 -18.52 -3.37 -10.51
N ASP A 61 -18.16 -2.12 -10.21
CA ASP A 61 -17.41 -1.75 -8.99
C ASP A 61 -18.15 -2.23 -7.73
N THR A 62 -19.45 -2.00 -7.68
CA THR A 62 -20.29 -2.44 -6.57
C THR A 62 -20.31 -3.97 -6.48
N TRP A 63 -20.56 -4.67 -7.58
CA TRP A 63 -20.67 -6.13 -7.59
C TRP A 63 -19.33 -6.81 -7.24
N LEU A 64 -18.23 -6.39 -7.87
CA LEU A 64 -16.89 -6.94 -7.60
C LEU A 64 -16.43 -6.65 -6.17
N SER A 65 -16.75 -5.48 -5.61
CA SER A 65 -16.42 -5.18 -4.22
C SER A 65 -17.20 -6.03 -3.23
N HIS A 66 -18.46 -6.37 -3.52
CA HIS A 66 -19.23 -7.31 -2.71
C HIS A 66 -18.69 -8.74 -2.81
N LEU A 67 -18.28 -9.17 -4.01
CA LEU A 67 -17.65 -10.47 -4.21
C LEU A 67 -16.29 -10.54 -3.48
N GLY A 68 -15.50 -9.46 -3.56
CA GLY A 68 -14.24 -9.33 -2.79
C GLY A 68 -14.47 -9.45 -1.29
N ALA A 69 -15.49 -8.77 -0.74
CA ALA A 69 -15.87 -8.89 0.67
C ALA A 69 -16.29 -10.32 1.05
N ALA A 70 -17.03 -11.00 0.17
CA ALA A 70 -17.43 -12.39 0.38
C ALA A 70 -16.21 -13.33 0.38
N LEU A 71 -15.28 -13.16 -0.56
CA LEU A 71 -14.04 -13.92 -0.63
C LEU A 71 -13.17 -13.68 0.62
N LEU A 72 -13.03 -12.43 1.06
CA LEU A 72 -12.30 -12.10 2.29
C LEU A 72 -12.96 -12.73 3.52
N SER A 73 -14.29 -12.69 3.60
CA SER A 73 -15.04 -13.36 4.66
C SER A 73 -14.81 -14.87 4.65
N ALA A 74 -14.78 -15.48 3.46
CA ALA A 74 -14.48 -16.91 3.29
C ALA A 74 -13.05 -17.24 3.76
N ILE A 75 -12.05 -16.40 3.43
CA ILE A 75 -10.68 -16.56 3.93
C ILE A 75 -10.65 -16.53 5.46
N ILE A 76 -11.32 -15.54 6.07
CA ILE A 76 -11.40 -15.42 7.53
C ILE A 76 -11.99 -16.71 8.14
N VAL A 77 -13.12 -17.20 7.60
CA VAL A 77 -13.81 -18.39 8.11
C VAL A 77 -12.95 -19.65 7.94
N VAL A 78 -12.31 -19.84 6.77
CA VAL A 78 -11.46 -21.00 6.47
C VAL A 78 -10.24 -21.03 7.39
N VAL A 79 -9.53 -19.90 7.52
CA VAL A 79 -8.34 -19.83 8.38
C VAL A 79 -8.74 -19.96 9.85
N LEU A 80 -9.84 -19.32 10.29
CA LEU A 80 -10.38 -19.49 11.65
C LEU A 80 -10.75 -20.94 11.93
N GLY A 81 -11.41 -21.61 10.98
CA GLY A 81 -11.75 -23.02 11.10
C GLY A 81 -10.52 -23.91 11.27
N GLY A 82 -9.43 -23.61 10.55
CA GLY A 82 -8.13 -24.28 10.71
C GLY A 82 -7.53 -24.05 12.10
N VAL A 83 -7.58 -22.81 12.60
CA VAL A 83 -7.11 -22.44 13.94
C VAL A 83 -7.91 -23.18 15.03
N VAL A 84 -9.24 -23.09 14.97
CA VAL A 84 -10.13 -23.77 15.95
C VAL A 84 -9.92 -25.28 15.91
N SER A 85 -9.84 -25.88 14.72
CA SER A 85 -9.59 -27.32 14.57
C SER A 85 -8.28 -27.76 15.23
N ARG A 86 -7.21 -26.98 15.02
CA ARG A 86 -5.88 -27.28 15.56
C ARG A 86 -5.84 -27.19 17.09
N TYR A 87 -6.39 -26.11 17.67
CA TYR A 87 -6.25 -25.82 19.09
C TYR A 87 -7.38 -26.37 19.97
N ALA A 88 -8.62 -26.45 19.45
CA ALA A 88 -9.76 -26.98 20.22
C ALA A 88 -9.93 -28.50 20.06
N PHE A 89 -9.63 -29.04 18.87
CA PHE A 89 -9.87 -30.44 18.56
C PHE A 89 -8.60 -31.27 18.35
N ASN A 90 -7.39 -30.66 18.50
CA ASN A 90 -6.09 -31.29 18.21
C ASN A 90 -6.05 -32.00 16.84
N SER A 91 -6.81 -31.50 15.88
CA SER A 91 -6.94 -32.04 14.54
C SER A 91 -6.61 -30.94 13.52
N SER A 92 -5.72 -31.21 12.57
CA SER A 92 -5.35 -30.25 11.53
C SER A 92 -6.08 -30.59 10.24
N PHE A 93 -6.91 -29.67 9.76
CA PHE A 93 -7.49 -29.79 8.43
C PHE A 93 -6.50 -29.29 7.37
N SER A 94 -5.89 -30.23 6.65
CA SER A 94 -4.85 -29.91 5.64
C SER A 94 -5.35 -29.01 4.51
N TRP A 95 -6.64 -29.04 4.19
CA TRP A 95 -7.25 -28.26 3.12
C TRP A 95 -7.40 -26.76 3.45
N THR A 96 -7.34 -26.37 4.74
CA THR A 96 -7.58 -24.96 5.13
C THR A 96 -6.45 -24.03 4.66
N GLU A 97 -5.22 -24.50 4.63
CA GLU A 97 -4.08 -23.73 4.14
C GLU A 97 -4.16 -23.53 2.64
N GLU A 98 -4.34 -24.60 1.87
CA GLU A 98 -4.44 -24.54 0.42
C GLU A 98 -5.71 -23.78 -0.02
N GLY A 99 -6.85 -24.05 0.65
CA GLY A 99 -8.11 -23.35 0.40
C GLY A 99 -8.01 -21.85 0.66
N GLY A 100 -7.32 -21.44 1.73
CA GLY A 100 -7.05 -20.04 2.01
C GLY A 100 -6.22 -19.37 0.90
N LEU A 101 -5.19 -20.04 0.39
CA LEU A 101 -4.34 -19.52 -0.71
C LEU A 101 -5.11 -19.41 -2.03
N TRP A 102 -5.96 -20.38 -2.36
CA TRP A 102 -6.79 -20.31 -3.56
C TRP A 102 -7.81 -19.17 -3.47
N LEU A 103 -8.48 -19.02 -2.33
CA LEU A 103 -9.41 -17.91 -2.08
C LEU A 103 -8.66 -16.56 -2.14
N PHE A 104 -7.43 -16.49 -1.66
CA PHE A 104 -6.63 -15.27 -1.75
C PHE A 104 -6.24 -14.93 -3.20
N THR A 105 -5.85 -15.93 -3.99
CA THR A 105 -5.64 -15.75 -5.44
C THR A 105 -6.91 -15.21 -6.11
N TRP A 106 -8.06 -15.81 -5.83
CA TRP A 106 -9.36 -15.34 -6.36
C TRP A 106 -9.68 -13.92 -5.90
N LEU A 107 -9.41 -13.58 -4.63
CA LEU A 107 -9.61 -12.22 -4.11
C LEU A 107 -8.74 -11.21 -4.87
N ILE A 108 -7.44 -11.48 -5.02
CA ILE A 108 -6.50 -10.59 -5.73
C ILE A 108 -7.03 -10.24 -7.12
N PHE A 109 -7.32 -11.26 -7.92
CA PHE A 109 -7.74 -11.04 -9.31
C PHE A 109 -9.17 -10.53 -9.45
N THR A 110 -10.09 -10.87 -8.55
CA THR A 110 -11.47 -10.35 -8.56
C THR A 110 -11.51 -8.84 -8.35
N VAL A 111 -10.72 -8.31 -7.41
CA VAL A 111 -10.75 -6.87 -7.10
C VAL A 111 -9.74 -6.06 -7.92
N LEU A 112 -8.89 -6.71 -8.71
CA LEU A 112 -7.84 -6.09 -9.53
C LEU A 112 -8.35 -4.94 -10.41
N PRO A 113 -9.45 -5.06 -11.16
CA PRO A 113 -9.95 -3.97 -12.01
C PRO A 113 -10.28 -2.70 -11.22
N ILE A 114 -10.87 -2.85 -10.02
CA ILE A 114 -11.18 -1.72 -9.12
C ILE A 114 -9.89 -1.14 -8.55
N ALA A 115 -8.99 -2.00 -8.04
CA ALA A 115 -7.74 -1.61 -7.40
C ALA A 115 -6.86 -0.77 -8.34
N ILE A 116 -6.74 -1.18 -9.62
CA ILE A 116 -5.99 -0.44 -10.63
C ILE A 116 -6.59 0.93 -10.88
N HIS A 117 -7.90 1.02 -10.98
CA HIS A 117 -8.56 2.29 -11.24
C HIS A 117 -8.33 3.28 -10.07
N ARG A 118 -8.36 2.80 -8.84
CA ARG A 118 -7.98 3.59 -7.65
C ARG A 118 -6.49 3.92 -7.64
N SER A 119 -5.60 3.02 -8.08
CA SER A 119 -4.15 3.23 -8.10
C SER A 119 -3.66 4.17 -9.20
N LYS A 120 -4.47 4.48 -10.23
CA LYS A 120 -4.15 5.51 -11.24
C LYS A 120 -3.84 6.88 -10.59
N ASN A 121 -4.40 7.15 -9.43
CA ASN A 121 -4.13 8.36 -8.67
C ASN A 121 -2.75 8.36 -7.97
N ILE A 122 -2.05 7.22 -7.95
CA ILE A 122 -0.72 7.03 -7.34
C ILE A 122 0.39 6.95 -8.41
N ALA A 123 0.01 6.94 -9.69
CA ALA A 123 0.98 6.93 -10.80
C ALA A 123 1.77 8.26 -10.84
N ILE A 124 3.06 8.16 -11.19
CA ILE A 124 3.98 9.31 -11.20
C ILE A 124 4.20 9.76 -12.63
N PRO A 125 3.46 10.73 -13.16
CA PRO A 125 3.55 11.16 -14.55
C PRO A 125 4.72 12.14 -14.78
N ILE A 126 5.96 11.77 -14.39
CA ILE A 126 7.14 12.65 -14.49
C ILE A 126 7.32 13.15 -15.91
N LEU A 127 7.34 12.23 -16.89
CA LEU A 127 7.53 12.58 -18.29
C LEU A 127 6.34 13.40 -18.82
N ARG A 128 5.12 13.00 -18.44
CA ARG A 128 3.90 13.67 -18.84
C ARG A 128 3.88 15.15 -18.43
N ASP A 129 4.22 15.42 -17.17
CA ASP A 129 4.15 16.78 -16.61
C ASP A 129 5.24 17.72 -17.15
N MET A 130 6.32 17.16 -17.73
CA MET A 130 7.38 17.93 -18.39
C MET A 130 7.06 18.29 -19.86
N LEU A 131 6.04 17.68 -20.46
CA LEU A 131 5.73 17.82 -21.88
C LEU A 131 4.64 18.88 -22.14
N ALA A 132 4.68 19.46 -23.35
CA ALA A 132 3.59 20.29 -23.86
C ALA A 132 2.30 19.46 -24.04
N PRO A 133 1.10 20.07 -24.11
CA PRO A 133 -0.19 19.35 -24.17
C PRO A 133 -0.28 18.27 -25.25
N ALA A 134 0.33 18.50 -26.42
CA ALA A 134 0.39 17.49 -27.48
C ALA A 134 1.24 16.27 -27.09
N GLY A 135 2.36 16.49 -26.39
CA GLY A 135 3.21 15.43 -25.85
C GLY A 135 2.52 14.66 -24.72
N GLN A 136 1.76 15.36 -23.86
CA GLN A 136 0.95 14.71 -22.81
C GLN A 136 -0.08 13.74 -23.43
N ALA A 137 -0.77 14.15 -24.49
CA ALA A 137 -1.73 13.29 -25.18
C ALA A 137 -1.07 12.02 -25.77
N VAL A 138 0.17 12.12 -26.29
CA VAL A 138 0.94 10.95 -26.77
C VAL A 138 1.31 10.03 -25.63
N VAL A 139 1.76 10.55 -24.51
CA VAL A 139 2.11 9.77 -23.33
C VAL A 139 0.88 9.05 -22.75
N ASP A 140 -0.25 9.77 -22.61
CA ASP A 140 -1.52 9.18 -22.14
C ASP A 140 -1.99 8.07 -23.10
N PHE A 141 -1.86 8.26 -24.42
CA PHE A 141 -2.17 7.26 -25.43
C PHE A 141 -1.29 6.00 -25.26
N LEU A 142 0.03 6.16 -25.13
CA LEU A 142 0.95 5.05 -24.97
C LEU A 142 0.74 4.34 -23.62
N ALA A 143 0.50 5.07 -22.54
CA ALA A 143 0.20 4.49 -21.23
C ALA A 143 -1.08 3.62 -21.27
N ALA A 144 -2.14 4.09 -21.93
CA ALA A 144 -3.35 3.32 -22.13
C ALA A 144 -3.09 2.07 -22.98
N ALA A 145 -2.27 2.19 -24.03
CA ALA A 145 -1.89 1.06 -24.88
C ALA A 145 -1.08 0.00 -24.11
N VAL A 146 -0.13 0.41 -23.26
CA VAL A 146 0.66 -0.51 -22.40
C VAL A 146 -0.25 -1.28 -21.45
N VAL A 147 -1.17 -0.60 -20.75
CA VAL A 147 -2.11 -1.28 -19.82
C VAL A 147 -3.01 -2.26 -20.57
N THR A 148 -3.49 -1.88 -21.76
CA THR A 148 -4.35 -2.74 -22.59
C THR A 148 -3.57 -3.95 -23.12
N TYR A 149 -2.37 -3.75 -23.67
CA TYR A 149 -1.50 -4.84 -24.13
C TYR A 149 -1.21 -5.83 -23.00
N THR A 150 -0.86 -5.31 -21.81
CA THR A 150 -0.60 -6.14 -20.64
C THR A 150 -1.85 -6.93 -20.22
N GLY A 151 -3.04 -6.33 -20.31
CA GLY A 151 -4.31 -7.00 -20.09
C GLY A 151 -4.57 -8.14 -21.10
N ILE A 152 -4.26 -7.93 -22.38
CA ILE A 152 -4.39 -8.96 -23.43
C ILE A 152 -3.41 -10.12 -23.17
N ARG A 153 -2.14 -9.80 -22.83
CA ARG A 153 -1.14 -10.84 -22.48
C ARG A 153 -1.55 -11.61 -21.23
N LEU A 154 -2.10 -10.94 -20.23
CA LEU A 154 -2.62 -11.60 -19.03
C LEU A 154 -3.80 -12.51 -19.35
N LEU A 155 -4.68 -12.11 -20.28
CA LEU A 155 -5.80 -12.94 -20.76
C LEU A 155 -5.30 -14.19 -21.49
N THR A 156 -4.41 -14.02 -22.48
CA THR A 156 -3.93 -15.13 -23.32
C THR A 156 -3.05 -16.09 -22.52
N ALA A 157 -2.08 -15.56 -21.75
CA ALA A 157 -1.21 -16.37 -20.91
C ALA A 157 -1.98 -17.05 -19.78
N GLY A 158 -2.95 -16.35 -19.17
CA GLY A 158 -3.85 -16.91 -18.15
C GLY A 158 -4.74 -18.03 -18.67
N TRP A 159 -5.26 -17.88 -19.89
CA TRP A 159 -6.00 -18.95 -20.58
C TRP A 159 -5.13 -20.17 -20.86
N THR A 160 -3.92 -19.94 -21.39
CA THR A 160 -2.95 -20.99 -21.69
C THR A 160 -2.57 -21.77 -20.44
N ILE A 161 -2.20 -21.10 -19.34
CA ILE A 161 -1.81 -21.78 -18.08
C ILE A 161 -2.98 -22.58 -17.49
N ALA A 162 -4.19 -22.03 -17.51
CA ALA A 162 -5.38 -22.75 -17.06
C ALA A 162 -5.64 -24.01 -17.90
N GLY A 163 -5.41 -23.93 -19.22
CA GLY A 163 -5.61 -25.06 -20.14
C GLY A 163 -4.58 -26.17 -20.02
N ILE A 164 -3.30 -25.83 -19.76
CA ILE A 164 -2.21 -26.83 -19.62
C ILE A 164 -2.09 -27.40 -18.21
N THR A 165 -2.65 -26.72 -17.19
CA THR A 165 -2.59 -27.19 -15.82
C THR A 165 -3.53 -28.39 -15.65
N SER A 166 -2.95 -29.57 -15.51
CA SER A 166 -3.65 -30.84 -15.32
C SER A 166 -3.49 -31.32 -13.88
N GLY A 167 -4.37 -32.21 -13.45
CA GLY A 167 -4.35 -32.80 -12.11
C GLY A 167 -5.33 -32.14 -11.14
N THR A 168 -5.38 -32.69 -9.96
CA THR A 168 -6.23 -32.24 -8.85
C THR A 168 -5.37 -31.90 -7.65
N SER A 169 -5.78 -30.88 -6.88
CA SER A 169 -5.18 -30.59 -5.60
C SER A 169 -5.27 -31.79 -4.67
N ILE A 170 -4.18 -32.08 -3.97
CA ILE A 170 -4.09 -33.23 -3.05
C ILE A 170 -5.00 -33.03 -1.84
N THR A 171 -5.14 -31.79 -1.36
CA THR A 171 -5.88 -31.50 -0.12
C THR A 171 -7.33 -31.09 -0.37
N LEU A 172 -7.60 -30.32 -1.45
CA LEU A 172 -8.93 -29.85 -1.80
C LEU A 172 -9.72 -30.83 -2.68
N GLY A 173 -9.03 -31.76 -3.40
CA GLY A 173 -9.66 -32.62 -4.40
C GLY A 173 -10.23 -31.89 -5.62
N LEU A 174 -10.00 -30.58 -5.76
CA LEU A 174 -10.46 -29.76 -6.86
C LEU A 174 -9.43 -29.76 -8.00
N PRO A 175 -9.89 -29.63 -9.27
CA PRO A 175 -8.97 -29.48 -10.40
C PRO A 175 -8.05 -28.27 -10.24
N SER A 176 -6.74 -28.42 -10.44
CA SER A 176 -5.76 -27.36 -10.20
C SER A 176 -5.94 -26.13 -11.10
N TRP A 177 -6.57 -26.30 -12.29
CA TRP A 177 -6.89 -25.18 -13.18
C TRP A 177 -7.86 -24.16 -12.57
N TRP A 178 -8.65 -24.53 -11.56
CA TRP A 178 -9.54 -23.59 -10.86
C TRP A 178 -8.80 -22.43 -10.23
N GLN A 179 -7.59 -22.66 -9.72
CA GLN A 179 -6.77 -21.60 -9.15
C GLN A 179 -6.40 -20.54 -10.21
N TYR A 180 -6.16 -20.96 -11.45
CA TYR A 180 -5.76 -20.08 -12.54
C TYR A 180 -6.94 -19.47 -13.30
N ALA A 181 -8.12 -20.06 -13.23
CA ALA A 181 -9.29 -19.63 -14.00
C ALA A 181 -9.72 -18.18 -13.73
N VAL A 182 -9.48 -17.67 -12.53
CA VAL A 182 -9.81 -16.28 -12.17
C VAL A 182 -8.98 -15.26 -12.96
N ILE A 183 -7.80 -15.63 -13.46
CA ILE A 183 -6.88 -14.70 -14.14
C ILE A 183 -7.43 -14.25 -15.49
N PRO A 184 -7.79 -15.15 -16.44
CA PRO A 184 -8.40 -14.73 -17.68
C PRO A 184 -9.75 -14.03 -17.47
N ILE A 185 -10.54 -14.42 -16.45
CA ILE A 185 -11.80 -13.74 -16.10
C ILE A 185 -11.50 -12.29 -15.69
N SER A 186 -10.56 -12.10 -14.78
CA SER A 186 -10.12 -10.77 -14.33
C SER A 186 -9.58 -9.92 -15.48
N ALA A 187 -8.77 -10.51 -16.37
CA ALA A 187 -8.23 -9.82 -17.53
C ALA A 187 -9.33 -9.35 -18.49
N CYS A 188 -10.38 -10.17 -18.72
CA CYS A 188 -11.57 -9.75 -19.49
C CYS A 188 -12.26 -8.55 -18.86
N VAL A 189 -12.48 -8.58 -17.54
CA VAL A 189 -13.09 -7.46 -16.81
C VAL A 189 -12.21 -6.23 -16.86
N LEU A 190 -10.89 -6.38 -16.72
CA LEU A 190 -9.93 -5.28 -16.85
C LEU A 190 -10.00 -4.61 -18.23
N LEU A 191 -10.02 -5.40 -19.31
CA LEU A 191 -10.16 -4.88 -20.68
C LEU A 191 -11.50 -4.17 -20.88
N LEU A 192 -12.58 -4.70 -20.28
CA LEU A 192 -13.87 -4.02 -20.25
C LEU A 192 -13.78 -2.67 -19.53
N TYR A 193 -13.07 -2.58 -18.40
CA TYR A 193 -12.86 -1.32 -17.69
C TYR A 193 -12.08 -0.31 -18.52
N GLN A 194 -11.06 -0.75 -19.28
CA GLN A 194 -10.35 0.13 -20.21
C GLN A 194 -11.27 0.64 -21.33
N LEU A 195 -12.12 -0.22 -21.88
CA LEU A 195 -13.11 0.18 -22.87
C LEU A 195 -14.13 1.17 -22.31
N LEU A 196 -14.65 0.92 -21.10
CA LEU A 196 -15.59 1.83 -20.44
C LEU A 196 -14.94 3.19 -20.10
N ALA A 197 -13.67 3.18 -19.70
CA ALA A 197 -12.89 4.40 -19.48
C ALA A 197 -12.72 5.19 -20.78
N ALA A 198 -12.39 4.55 -21.89
CA ALA A 198 -12.26 5.16 -23.20
C ALA A 198 -13.58 5.76 -23.72
N LEU A 199 -14.71 5.18 -23.36
CA LEU A 199 -16.04 5.67 -23.78
C LEU A 199 -16.55 6.84 -22.92
N ARG A 200 -15.94 7.10 -21.76
CA ARG A 200 -16.46 8.04 -20.76
C ARG A 200 -16.39 9.50 -21.19
N ILE A 201 -15.27 9.94 -21.75
CA ILE A 201 -15.04 11.33 -22.12
C ILE A 201 -15.13 11.49 -23.64
N ALA A 202 -16.07 12.32 -24.11
CA ALA A 202 -16.32 12.47 -25.54
C ALA A 202 -15.11 13.06 -26.30
N GLU A 203 -14.35 13.98 -25.66
CA GLU A 203 -13.21 14.66 -26.26
C GLU A 203 -12.02 13.74 -26.48
N SER A 204 -11.68 12.86 -25.50
CA SER A 204 -10.55 11.94 -25.57
C SER A 204 -10.92 10.57 -26.20
N ARG A 205 -12.20 10.28 -26.38
CA ARG A 205 -12.73 8.98 -26.84
C ARG A 205 -12.01 8.40 -28.05
N ARG A 206 -11.79 9.24 -29.09
CA ARG A 206 -11.11 8.77 -30.31
C ARG A 206 -9.67 8.35 -30.05
N ALA A 207 -8.95 9.13 -29.26
CA ALA A 207 -7.56 8.83 -28.90
C ALA A 207 -7.47 7.57 -28.04
N GLU A 208 -8.34 7.43 -27.07
CA GLU A 208 -8.35 6.25 -26.17
C GLU A 208 -8.77 4.96 -26.91
N LEU A 209 -9.81 5.02 -27.78
CA LEU A 209 -10.18 3.88 -28.62
C LEU A 209 -9.08 3.53 -29.63
N ALA A 210 -8.37 4.53 -30.18
CA ALA A 210 -7.22 4.30 -31.03
C ALA A 210 -6.07 3.63 -30.25
N ALA A 211 -5.86 3.99 -28.97
CA ALA A 211 -4.86 3.33 -28.12
C ALA A 211 -5.19 1.86 -27.87
N LEU A 212 -6.48 1.55 -27.61
CA LEU A 212 -6.95 0.18 -27.49
C LEU A 212 -6.72 -0.60 -28.80
N GLY A 213 -7.13 -0.03 -29.93
CA GLY A 213 -6.92 -0.64 -31.26
C GLY A 213 -5.43 -0.83 -31.58
N PHE A 214 -4.59 0.13 -31.25
CA PHE A 214 -3.15 0.03 -31.42
C PHE A 214 -2.54 -1.10 -30.57
N ALA A 215 -2.96 -1.24 -29.30
CA ALA A 215 -2.51 -2.33 -28.44
C ALA A 215 -2.89 -3.70 -28.99
N VAL A 216 -4.13 -3.85 -29.51
CA VAL A 216 -4.59 -5.09 -30.17
C VAL A 216 -3.78 -5.36 -31.44
N LEU A 217 -3.52 -4.32 -32.25
CA LEU A 217 -2.71 -4.45 -33.46
C LEU A 217 -1.28 -4.89 -33.14
N VAL A 218 -0.64 -4.27 -32.15
CA VAL A 218 0.71 -4.64 -31.71
C VAL A 218 0.74 -6.09 -31.23
N TRP A 219 -0.26 -6.50 -30.43
CA TRP A 219 -0.36 -7.88 -29.98
C TRP A 219 -0.52 -8.84 -31.17
N LEU A 220 -1.42 -8.56 -32.12
CA LEU A 220 -1.64 -9.39 -33.31
C LEU A 220 -0.37 -9.49 -34.17
N VAL A 221 0.36 -8.39 -34.33
CA VAL A 221 1.61 -8.38 -35.09
C VAL A 221 2.66 -9.25 -34.41
N ILE A 222 2.83 -9.12 -33.10
CA ILE A 222 3.80 -9.92 -32.34
C ILE A 222 3.43 -11.40 -32.39
N ASP A 223 2.14 -11.74 -32.21
CA ASP A 223 1.66 -13.12 -32.19
C ASP A 223 1.71 -13.76 -33.59
N PHE A 224 1.24 -13.03 -34.65
CA PHE A 224 1.17 -13.54 -36.01
C PHE A 224 2.56 -13.75 -36.66
N PHE A 225 3.48 -12.80 -36.47
CA PHE A 225 4.84 -12.87 -37.02
C PHE A 225 5.82 -13.64 -36.14
N GLN A 226 5.33 -14.19 -34.99
CA GLN A 226 6.17 -14.85 -33.99
C GLN A 226 7.43 -14.02 -33.68
N LEU A 227 7.27 -12.69 -33.59
CA LEU A 227 8.36 -11.75 -33.26
C LEU A 227 8.97 -12.00 -31.87
N THR A 228 8.46 -13.00 -31.17
CA THR A 228 9.04 -13.57 -29.93
C THR A 228 10.40 -14.24 -30.17
N ASP A 229 10.73 -14.58 -31.44
CA ASP A 229 12.03 -15.12 -31.80
C ASP A 229 13.13 -14.05 -32.01
N ILE A 230 12.85 -12.79 -31.69
CA ILE A 230 13.91 -11.77 -31.63
C ILE A 230 14.77 -12.09 -30.41
N GLN A 231 15.76 -12.96 -30.60
CA GLN A 231 16.77 -13.26 -29.58
C GLN A 231 17.52 -11.98 -29.21
N SER A 232 16.99 -11.27 -28.22
CA SER A 232 17.71 -10.16 -27.62
C SER A 232 18.89 -10.71 -26.83
N SER A 233 20.08 -10.22 -27.16
CA SER A 233 21.30 -10.58 -26.44
C SER A 233 21.24 -10.20 -24.93
N ASN A 234 20.26 -9.42 -24.51
CA ASN A 234 20.19 -8.93 -23.11
C ASN A 234 18.74 -8.67 -22.61
N PRO A 235 17.99 -9.71 -22.24
CA PRO A 235 16.60 -9.58 -21.78
C PRO A 235 16.45 -8.78 -20.49
N THR A 236 17.49 -8.74 -19.64
CA THR A 236 17.49 -7.94 -18.42
C THR A 236 17.58 -6.43 -18.70
N LEU A 237 18.29 -6.04 -19.76
CA LEU A 237 18.32 -4.65 -20.21
C LEU A 237 16.94 -4.23 -20.74
N LEU A 238 16.27 -5.09 -21.50
CA LEU A 238 14.91 -4.83 -21.99
C LEU A 238 13.91 -4.72 -20.83
N LEU A 239 14.03 -5.59 -19.82
CA LEU A 239 13.23 -5.47 -18.58
C LEU A 239 13.43 -4.10 -17.95
N ALA A 240 14.68 -3.67 -17.75
CA ALA A 240 15.00 -2.40 -17.11
C ALA A 240 14.50 -1.19 -17.90
N ILE A 241 14.75 -1.17 -19.23
CA ILE A 241 14.32 -0.07 -20.09
C ILE A 241 12.79 0.02 -20.14
N SER A 242 12.10 -1.10 -20.39
CA SER A 242 10.64 -1.12 -20.47
C SER A 242 9.99 -0.73 -19.14
N PHE A 243 10.55 -1.16 -18.01
CA PHE A 243 10.10 -0.75 -16.69
C PHE A 243 10.25 0.75 -16.47
N VAL A 244 11.46 1.31 -16.71
CA VAL A 244 11.74 2.73 -16.48
C VAL A 244 10.92 3.63 -17.42
N VAL A 245 10.80 3.26 -18.68
CA VAL A 245 10.03 4.03 -19.67
C VAL A 245 8.55 4.06 -19.29
N THR A 246 7.94 2.91 -19.01
CA THR A 246 6.51 2.84 -18.66
C THR A 246 6.22 3.52 -17.32
N LEU A 247 7.16 3.45 -16.37
CA LEU A 247 7.07 4.17 -15.11
C LEU A 247 7.09 5.70 -15.34
N ALA A 248 8.03 6.19 -16.15
CA ALA A 248 8.13 7.61 -16.49
C ALA A 248 6.89 8.13 -17.23
N MET A 249 6.21 7.27 -17.99
CA MET A 249 4.94 7.58 -18.67
C MET A 249 3.74 7.67 -17.69
N GLY A 250 3.92 7.28 -16.42
CA GLY A 250 2.84 7.31 -15.43
C GLY A 250 1.92 6.08 -15.48
N VAL A 251 2.39 4.96 -15.99
CA VAL A 251 1.69 3.67 -15.87
C VAL A 251 1.76 3.19 -14.42
N PRO A 252 0.69 2.59 -13.84
CA PRO A 252 0.75 2.03 -12.50
C PRO A 252 1.89 1.02 -12.34
N VAL A 253 2.67 1.11 -11.25
CA VAL A 253 3.93 0.37 -11.05
C VAL A 253 3.79 -1.13 -11.26
N ALA A 254 2.71 -1.74 -10.76
CA ALA A 254 2.43 -3.16 -10.96
C ALA A 254 2.32 -3.53 -12.44
N PHE A 255 1.72 -2.66 -13.27
CA PHE A 255 1.65 -2.86 -14.73
C PHE A 255 2.98 -2.63 -15.42
N CYS A 256 3.80 -1.68 -14.93
CA CYS A 256 5.16 -1.50 -15.41
C CYS A 256 5.99 -2.77 -15.23
N MET A 257 5.91 -3.37 -14.02
CA MET A 257 6.62 -4.62 -13.72
C MET A 257 6.12 -5.80 -14.57
N LEU A 258 4.80 -5.94 -14.69
CA LEU A 258 4.20 -7.03 -15.46
C LEU A 258 4.46 -6.87 -16.96
N PHE A 259 4.32 -5.66 -17.51
CA PHE A 259 4.66 -5.37 -18.90
C PHE A 259 6.13 -5.67 -19.19
N ALA A 260 7.02 -5.19 -18.33
CA ALA A 260 8.46 -5.44 -18.47
C ALA A 260 8.80 -6.93 -18.42
N ALA A 261 8.13 -7.70 -17.54
CA ALA A 261 8.30 -9.14 -17.45
C ALA A 261 7.83 -9.85 -18.73
N PHE A 262 6.69 -9.44 -19.32
CA PHE A 262 6.23 -9.99 -20.60
C PHE A 262 7.18 -9.63 -21.75
N VAL A 263 7.62 -8.36 -21.85
CA VAL A 263 8.57 -7.93 -22.89
C VAL A 263 9.89 -8.69 -22.80
N ALA A 264 10.43 -8.85 -21.59
CA ALA A 264 11.67 -9.59 -21.38
C ALA A 264 11.52 -11.10 -21.64
N SER A 265 10.34 -11.65 -21.35
CA SER A 265 9.98 -13.04 -21.62
C SER A 265 9.91 -13.30 -23.13
N ASP A 266 9.17 -12.45 -23.84
CA ASP A 266 8.95 -12.60 -25.28
C ASP A 266 10.24 -12.38 -26.09
N ALA A 267 11.06 -11.39 -25.71
CA ALA A 267 12.27 -11.04 -26.44
C ALA A 267 13.53 -11.85 -26.06
N GLY A 268 13.49 -12.56 -24.94
CA GLY A 268 14.67 -13.25 -24.38
C GLY A 268 14.62 -14.77 -24.44
N ASP A 269 13.52 -15.35 -24.89
CA ASP A 269 13.24 -16.80 -24.83
C ASP A 269 13.52 -17.44 -23.45
N LEU A 270 13.43 -16.61 -22.39
CA LEU A 270 13.73 -17.02 -21.02
C LEU A 270 12.58 -17.79 -20.39
N LEU A 271 11.35 -17.40 -20.72
CA LEU A 271 10.12 -17.94 -20.13
C LEU A 271 8.98 -17.86 -21.13
N PRO A 272 8.20 -18.93 -21.33
CA PRO A 272 6.93 -18.81 -22.04
C PRO A 272 5.97 -17.88 -21.26
N PRO A 273 5.11 -17.10 -21.94
CA PRO A 273 4.19 -16.15 -21.29
C PRO A 273 3.31 -16.79 -20.20
N ALA A 274 2.93 -18.05 -20.36
CA ALA A 274 2.21 -18.82 -19.35
C ALA A 274 3.01 -18.95 -18.05
N ALA A 275 4.34 -19.05 -18.10
CA ALA A 275 5.19 -19.14 -16.93
C ALA A 275 5.29 -17.78 -16.18
N VAL A 276 5.13 -16.64 -16.86
CA VAL A 276 5.01 -15.33 -16.21
C VAL A 276 3.79 -15.35 -15.27
N VAL A 277 2.64 -15.80 -15.77
CA VAL A 277 1.40 -15.92 -14.97
C VAL A 277 1.53 -16.97 -13.87
N HIS A 278 2.18 -18.09 -14.15
CA HIS A 278 2.46 -19.11 -13.13
C HIS A 278 3.29 -18.53 -11.98
N ASN A 279 4.38 -17.84 -12.28
CA ASN A 279 5.22 -17.19 -11.27
C ASN A 279 4.47 -16.12 -10.47
N MET A 280 3.53 -15.40 -11.08
CA MET A 280 2.66 -14.47 -10.34
C MET A 280 1.83 -15.19 -9.27
N VAL A 281 1.21 -16.30 -9.62
CA VAL A 281 0.41 -17.10 -8.67
C VAL A 281 1.30 -17.67 -7.58
N VAL A 282 2.43 -18.28 -7.93
CA VAL A 282 3.40 -18.82 -6.96
C VAL A 282 3.92 -17.72 -6.03
N GLY A 283 4.22 -16.53 -6.56
CA GLY A 283 4.69 -15.39 -5.78
C GLY A 283 3.67 -14.91 -4.74
N SER A 284 2.38 -14.95 -5.08
CA SER A 284 1.27 -14.57 -4.19
C SER A 284 0.77 -15.71 -3.29
N SER A 285 1.16 -16.97 -3.58
CA SER A 285 0.68 -18.16 -2.86
C SER A 285 1.57 -18.58 -1.69
N LYS A 286 2.23 -17.64 -1.02
CA LYS A 286 2.96 -17.93 0.22
C LYS A 286 2.03 -17.79 1.41
N PHE A 287 1.99 -18.80 2.30
CA PHE A 287 1.07 -18.83 3.46
C PHE A 287 1.16 -17.58 4.36
N VAL A 288 2.36 -17.05 4.55
CA VAL A 288 2.58 -15.81 5.32
C VAL A 288 1.81 -14.61 4.74
N LEU A 289 1.58 -14.59 3.42
CA LEU A 289 0.87 -13.48 2.76
C LEU A 289 -0.62 -13.44 3.08
N LEU A 290 -1.22 -14.57 3.50
CA LEU A 290 -2.59 -14.59 4.01
C LEU A 290 -2.76 -13.71 5.27
N ALA A 291 -1.70 -13.42 6.00
CA ALA A 291 -1.75 -12.48 7.11
C ALA A 291 -2.10 -11.05 6.67
N ILE A 292 -1.75 -10.65 5.44
CA ILE A 292 -1.97 -9.28 4.94
C ILE A 292 -3.46 -8.92 4.89
N PRO A 293 -4.34 -9.66 4.17
CA PRO A 293 -5.77 -9.36 4.16
C PRO A 293 -6.40 -9.40 5.55
N LEU A 294 -5.92 -10.28 6.43
CA LEU A 294 -6.43 -10.42 7.79
C LEU A 294 -6.06 -9.21 8.66
N PHE A 295 -4.82 -8.74 8.62
CA PHE A 295 -4.41 -7.55 9.36
C PHE A 295 -5.06 -6.28 8.81
N ILE A 296 -5.21 -6.14 7.48
CA ILE A 296 -5.94 -5.00 6.89
C ILE A 296 -7.40 -5.01 7.38
N ALA A 297 -8.06 -6.16 7.38
CA ALA A 297 -9.44 -6.28 7.86
C ALA A 297 -9.56 -5.96 9.36
N ALA A 298 -8.66 -6.48 10.19
CA ALA A 298 -8.64 -6.20 11.62
C ALA A 298 -8.48 -4.70 11.87
N ALA A 299 -7.54 -4.03 11.21
CA ALA A 299 -7.30 -2.61 11.32
C ALA A 299 -8.52 -1.76 10.92
N GLN A 300 -9.15 -2.07 9.77
CA GLN A 300 -10.36 -1.38 9.33
C GLN A 300 -11.52 -1.54 10.33
N MET A 301 -11.70 -2.75 10.88
CA MET A 301 -12.72 -3.04 11.89
C MET A 301 -12.45 -2.31 13.21
N MET A 302 -11.18 -2.25 13.64
CA MET A 302 -10.76 -1.52 14.84
C MET A 302 -11.02 -0.02 14.70
N ASN A 303 -10.67 0.56 13.55
CA ASN A 303 -10.92 1.97 13.26
C ASN A 303 -12.44 2.28 13.26
N ALA A 304 -13.25 1.47 12.58
CA ALA A 304 -14.70 1.61 12.53
C ALA A 304 -15.34 1.36 13.92
N GLY A 305 -14.73 0.51 14.75
CA GLY A 305 -15.11 0.26 16.13
C GLY A 305 -14.78 1.39 17.12
N GLY A 306 -14.31 2.57 16.63
CA GLY A 306 -14.12 3.77 17.44
C GLY A 306 -12.84 3.79 18.29
N LEU A 307 -11.87 2.91 17.99
CA LEU A 307 -10.59 2.86 18.71
C LEU A 307 -9.79 4.14 18.55
N THR A 308 -9.76 4.68 17.37
CA THR A 308 -9.01 5.90 17.02
C THR A 308 -9.25 7.03 18.00
N VAL A 309 -10.51 7.32 18.31
CA VAL A 309 -10.88 8.42 19.23
C VAL A 309 -10.36 8.15 20.65
N ARG A 310 -10.36 6.89 21.08
CA ARG A 310 -9.89 6.47 22.42
C ARG A 310 -8.37 6.55 22.53
N LEU A 311 -7.65 6.17 21.48
CA LEU A 311 -6.19 6.29 21.42
C LEU A 311 -5.74 7.77 21.41
N ILE A 312 -6.41 8.63 20.64
CA ILE A 312 -6.17 10.09 20.68
C ILE A 312 -6.46 10.64 22.08
N GLY A 313 -7.53 10.19 22.73
CA GLY A 313 -7.86 10.57 24.11
C GLY A 313 -6.76 10.22 25.10
N LEU A 314 -6.21 9.00 25.01
CA LEU A 314 -5.08 8.57 25.83
C LEU A 314 -3.80 9.37 25.51
N ALA A 315 -3.47 9.53 24.23
CA ALA A 315 -2.30 10.32 23.83
C ALA A 315 -2.40 11.76 24.34
N ARG A 316 -3.58 12.36 24.29
CA ARG A 316 -3.84 13.71 24.85
C ARG A 316 -3.64 13.75 26.36
N ALA A 317 -4.11 12.74 27.09
CA ALA A 317 -3.91 12.65 28.53
C ALA A 317 -2.44 12.48 28.91
N LEU A 318 -1.64 11.77 28.10
CA LEU A 318 -0.23 11.48 28.38
C LEU A 318 0.71 12.66 28.03
N VAL A 319 0.57 13.25 26.84
CA VAL A 319 1.55 14.20 26.31
C VAL A 319 0.95 15.56 25.93
N GLY A 320 -0.36 15.75 26.04
CA GLY A 320 -1.02 17.00 25.67
C GLY A 320 -0.59 18.20 26.51
N HIS A 321 -0.04 17.99 27.69
CA HIS A 321 0.48 19.01 28.58
C HIS A 321 1.86 19.58 28.16
N LEU A 322 2.56 18.90 27.26
CA LEU A 322 3.88 19.33 26.78
C LEU A 322 3.75 20.53 25.83
N ARG A 323 4.85 21.29 25.68
CA ARG A 323 4.92 22.34 24.65
C ARG A 323 4.73 21.74 23.26
N GLY A 324 3.87 22.36 22.46
CA GLY A 324 3.41 21.78 21.21
C GLY A 324 2.44 20.61 21.41
N GLY A 325 1.68 20.59 22.50
CA GLY A 325 0.89 19.46 22.99
C GLY A 325 0.11 18.70 21.93
N LEU A 326 -0.67 19.39 21.04
CA LEU A 326 -1.40 18.71 19.98
C LEU A 326 -0.50 18.04 18.92
N ALA A 327 0.67 18.62 18.64
CA ALA A 327 1.64 18.00 17.75
C ALA A 327 2.32 16.77 18.42
N GLN A 328 2.57 16.83 19.74
CA GLN A 328 3.06 15.68 20.51
C GLN A 328 1.99 14.57 20.55
N VAL A 329 0.73 14.92 20.76
CA VAL A 329 -0.42 13.99 20.71
C VAL A 329 -0.46 13.29 19.36
N ASN A 330 -0.25 14.01 18.26
CA ASN A 330 -0.24 13.42 16.92
C ASN A 330 0.86 12.35 16.79
N VAL A 331 2.11 12.66 17.19
CA VAL A 331 3.22 11.69 17.11
C VAL A 331 2.93 10.44 17.97
N LEU A 332 2.47 10.63 19.21
CA LEU A 332 2.15 9.50 20.09
C LEU A 332 0.97 8.68 19.56
N THR A 333 -0.02 9.34 18.96
CA THR A 333 -1.14 8.65 18.32
C THR A 333 -0.66 7.79 17.14
N SER A 334 0.27 8.29 16.30
CA SER A 334 0.86 7.49 15.21
C SER A 334 1.65 6.29 15.75
N VAL A 335 2.32 6.40 16.91
CA VAL A 335 2.91 5.23 17.60
C VAL A 335 1.83 4.20 17.95
N MET A 336 0.73 4.67 18.56
CA MET A 336 -0.37 3.80 18.97
C MET A 336 -1.09 3.17 17.77
N PHE A 337 -1.20 3.88 16.64
CA PHE A 337 -1.74 3.34 15.40
C PHE A 337 -0.83 2.31 14.73
N GLY A 338 0.47 2.36 14.99
CA GLY A 338 1.39 1.29 14.62
C GLY A 338 0.95 -0.06 15.21
N PHE A 339 0.35 -0.02 16.39
CA PHE A 339 -0.20 -1.21 17.02
C PHE A 339 -1.53 -1.71 16.41
N ASP A 340 -2.16 -0.94 15.52
CA ASP A 340 -3.48 -1.22 14.98
C ASP A 340 -3.49 -1.37 13.44
N SER A 341 -3.07 -0.33 12.69
CA SER A 341 -3.33 -0.27 11.25
C SER A 341 -2.17 -0.72 10.36
N GLY A 342 -0.92 -0.53 10.77
CA GLY A 342 0.26 -0.81 9.95
C GLY A 342 0.29 -0.10 8.59
N SER A 343 -0.51 0.98 8.39
CA SER A 343 -0.64 1.71 7.13
C SER A 343 -0.38 3.19 7.30
N SER A 344 0.73 3.69 6.73
CA SER A 344 1.12 5.10 6.78
C SER A 344 0.16 6.03 6.05
N THR A 345 -0.39 5.60 4.93
CA THR A 345 -1.31 6.43 4.13
C THR A 345 -2.67 6.61 4.82
N ALA A 346 -3.17 5.54 5.44
CA ALA A 346 -4.40 5.59 6.23
C ALA A 346 -4.24 6.48 7.46
N ASP A 347 -3.11 6.36 8.18
CA ASP A 347 -2.79 7.19 9.34
C ASP A 347 -2.69 8.67 8.95
N ALA A 348 -1.92 9.00 7.91
CA ALA A 348 -1.80 10.36 7.40
C ALA A 348 -3.15 10.96 7.03
N ALA A 349 -4.02 10.22 6.36
CA ALA A 349 -5.33 10.69 5.94
C ALA A 349 -6.27 10.93 7.13
N LEU A 350 -6.31 9.98 8.07
CA LEU A 350 -7.19 10.04 9.24
C LEU A 350 -6.79 11.17 10.18
N LEU A 351 -5.49 11.24 10.55
CA LEU A 351 -5.00 12.29 11.44
C LEU A 351 -5.10 13.68 10.80
N SER A 352 -4.94 13.79 9.48
CA SER A 352 -5.16 15.07 8.79
C SER A 352 -6.57 15.59 8.96
N LYS A 353 -7.57 14.72 8.85
CA LYS A 353 -8.98 15.10 9.04
C LYS A 353 -9.32 15.45 10.48
N MET A 354 -8.76 14.73 11.45
CA MET A 354 -9.08 14.87 12.86
C MET A 354 -8.26 15.95 13.55
N MET A 355 -6.93 15.95 13.35
CA MET A 355 -6.01 16.78 14.14
C MET A 355 -5.76 18.17 13.53
N VAL A 356 -5.69 18.31 12.19
CA VAL A 356 -5.35 19.60 11.58
C VAL A 356 -6.37 20.69 11.90
N PRO A 357 -7.70 20.47 11.81
CA PRO A 357 -8.67 21.50 12.18
C PRO A 357 -8.51 21.97 13.63
N GLU A 358 -8.25 21.05 14.55
CA GLU A 358 -8.06 21.36 15.95
C GLU A 358 -6.72 22.11 16.20
N MET A 359 -5.64 21.64 15.59
CA MET A 359 -4.34 22.31 15.67
C MET A 359 -4.42 23.74 15.12
N LYS A 360 -5.07 23.95 13.98
CA LYS A 360 -5.28 25.29 13.40
C LYS A 360 -6.06 26.23 14.33
N ARG A 361 -7.11 25.73 15.00
CA ARG A 361 -7.87 26.49 16.00
C ARG A 361 -7.00 26.90 17.20
N ASN A 362 -5.99 26.11 17.52
CA ASN A 362 -5.04 26.38 18.60
C ASN A 362 -3.77 27.13 18.11
N GLY A 363 -3.85 27.80 16.94
CA GLY A 363 -2.80 28.71 16.46
C GLY A 363 -1.61 28.05 15.75
N TYR A 364 -1.68 26.75 15.45
CA TYR A 364 -0.61 26.09 14.68
C TYR A 364 -0.74 26.40 13.18
N PRO A 365 0.36 26.77 12.48
CA PRO A 365 0.35 26.96 11.04
C PRO A 365 0.04 25.66 10.30
N ALA A 366 -0.83 25.71 9.29
CA ALA A 366 -1.23 24.54 8.51
C ALA A 366 -0.05 23.73 7.92
N PRO A 367 1.00 24.36 7.34
CA PRO A 367 2.17 23.60 6.86
C PRO A 367 2.89 22.82 7.96
N PHE A 368 2.98 23.36 9.18
CA PHE A 368 3.58 22.65 10.32
C PHE A 368 2.71 21.47 10.74
N CYS A 369 1.38 21.63 10.80
CA CYS A 369 0.46 20.53 11.11
C CYS A 369 0.62 19.38 10.12
N CYS A 370 0.61 19.70 8.81
CA CYS A 370 0.80 18.72 7.75
C CYS A 370 2.18 18.05 7.84
N ALA A 371 3.24 18.81 8.17
CA ALA A 371 4.58 18.26 8.29
C ALA A 371 4.72 17.28 9.45
N VAL A 372 4.13 17.59 10.62
CA VAL A 372 4.11 16.67 11.77
C VAL A 372 3.38 15.38 11.43
N ILE A 373 2.18 15.48 10.82
CA ILE A 373 1.40 14.30 10.43
C ILE A 373 2.15 13.46 9.41
N ALA A 374 2.67 14.08 8.34
CA ALA A 374 3.43 13.36 7.33
C ALA A 374 4.62 12.60 7.94
N SER A 375 5.39 13.27 8.83
CA SER A 375 6.59 12.69 9.43
C SER A 375 6.27 11.59 10.45
N SER A 376 5.19 11.70 11.22
CA SER A 376 4.78 10.66 12.17
C SER A 376 4.11 9.46 11.50
N ALA A 377 3.52 9.66 10.31
CA ALA A 377 2.86 8.60 9.56
C ALA A 377 3.81 7.48 9.08
N ILE A 378 5.12 7.61 9.22
CA ILE A 378 6.06 6.52 8.99
C ILE A 378 6.01 5.46 10.10
N LEU A 379 5.64 5.85 11.33
CA LEU A 379 5.68 4.99 12.52
C LEU A 379 4.82 3.73 12.41
N PRO A 380 3.58 3.76 11.87
CA PRO A 380 2.75 2.56 11.73
C PRO A 380 3.37 1.44 10.88
N ASN A 381 4.27 1.76 9.95
CA ASN A 381 4.96 0.73 9.18
C ASN A 381 6.23 0.19 9.86
N VAL A 382 6.73 0.88 10.89
CA VAL A 382 7.92 0.45 11.66
C VAL A 382 7.55 -0.26 12.95
N ILE A 383 6.41 0.10 13.55
CA ILE A 383 5.90 -0.51 14.78
C ILE A 383 4.98 -1.68 14.43
N PRO A 384 5.18 -2.89 15.02
CA PRO A 384 4.38 -4.06 14.70
C PRO A 384 2.95 -4.00 15.32
N PRO A 385 1.95 -4.64 14.64
CA PRO A 385 2.06 -5.39 13.39
C PRO A 385 2.11 -4.49 12.15
N SER A 386 3.00 -4.79 11.21
CA SER A 386 3.25 -3.97 10.02
C SER A 386 3.11 -4.80 8.75
N ILE A 387 2.33 -4.28 7.79
CA ILE A 387 2.19 -4.88 6.45
C ILE A 387 3.53 -4.89 5.71
N ALA A 388 4.31 -3.82 5.82
CA ALA A 388 5.64 -3.73 5.22
C ALA A 388 6.58 -4.83 5.73
N MET A 389 6.52 -5.14 7.02
CA MET A 389 7.31 -6.23 7.61
C MET A 389 6.87 -7.61 7.09
N LEU A 390 5.58 -7.84 6.89
CA LEU A 390 5.08 -9.08 6.30
C LEU A 390 5.55 -9.25 4.86
N VAL A 391 5.50 -8.20 4.06
CA VAL A 391 6.00 -8.20 2.68
C VAL A 391 7.50 -8.48 2.66
N PHE A 392 8.29 -7.76 3.46
CA PHE A 392 9.72 -8.00 3.57
C PHE A 392 10.04 -9.44 3.99
N ALA A 393 9.37 -9.95 5.04
CA ALA A 393 9.57 -11.30 5.54
C ALA A 393 9.28 -12.36 4.47
N SER A 394 8.25 -12.14 3.65
CA SER A 394 7.90 -13.02 2.54
C SER A 394 8.95 -13.03 1.42
N ILE A 395 9.57 -11.87 1.11
CA ILE A 395 10.58 -11.74 0.06
C ILE A 395 11.93 -12.30 0.53
N ALA A 396 12.37 -11.86 1.72
CA ALA A 396 13.68 -12.20 2.29
C ALA A 396 13.70 -13.58 2.98
N ASN A 397 12.56 -14.27 3.10
CA ASN A 397 12.39 -15.54 3.81
C ASN A 397 12.90 -15.48 5.27
N VAL A 398 12.57 -14.39 5.99
CA VAL A 398 12.90 -14.19 7.40
C VAL A 398 11.68 -14.38 8.29
N SER A 399 11.92 -14.68 9.57
CA SER A 399 10.85 -14.85 10.55
C SER A 399 10.09 -13.53 10.78
N VAL A 400 8.78 -13.55 10.59
CA VAL A 400 7.88 -12.41 10.88
C VAL A 400 7.97 -12.00 12.35
N GLY A 401 7.99 -12.96 13.28
CA GLY A 401 8.09 -12.69 14.71
C GLY A 401 9.39 -11.97 15.09
N LYS A 402 10.52 -12.39 14.51
CA LYS A 402 11.81 -11.71 14.71
C LYS A 402 11.76 -10.28 14.17
N LEU A 403 11.18 -10.10 12.98
CA LEU A 403 11.07 -8.79 12.34
C LEU A 403 10.14 -7.85 13.12
N PHE A 404 9.02 -8.37 13.65
CA PHE A 404 8.12 -7.60 14.51
C PHE A 404 8.83 -7.11 15.77
N LEU A 405 9.56 -7.97 16.47
CA LEU A 405 10.33 -7.55 17.65
C LEU A 405 11.44 -6.56 17.30
N ALA A 406 12.07 -6.72 16.14
CA ALA A 406 13.13 -5.83 15.68
C ALA A 406 12.64 -4.39 15.41
N GLY A 407 11.36 -4.20 15.09
CA GLY A 407 10.78 -2.87 14.80
C GLY A 407 10.44 -2.03 16.03
N ILE A 408 10.29 -2.63 17.21
CA ILE A 408 9.81 -1.93 18.41
C ILE A 408 10.77 -0.81 18.82
N LEU A 409 12.03 -1.13 19.07
CA LEU A 409 13.02 -0.12 19.51
C LEU A 409 13.30 0.96 18.46
N PRO A 410 13.49 0.63 17.16
CA PRO A 410 13.59 1.64 16.10
C PRO A 410 12.37 2.55 16.04
N GLY A 411 11.16 2.01 16.12
CA GLY A 411 9.92 2.79 16.12
C GLY A 411 9.86 3.78 17.31
N LEU A 412 10.19 3.30 18.51
CA LEU A 412 10.25 4.16 19.70
C LEU A 412 11.35 5.23 19.60
N LEU A 413 12.53 4.90 19.06
CA LEU A 413 13.61 5.85 18.81
C LEU A 413 13.15 6.96 17.86
N ILE A 414 12.54 6.60 16.74
CA ILE A 414 12.00 7.56 15.76
C ILE A 414 10.95 8.45 16.43
N ALA A 415 10.01 7.88 17.17
CA ALA A 415 8.97 8.63 17.88
C ALA A 415 9.58 9.64 18.86
N MET A 416 10.54 9.21 19.68
CA MET A 416 11.24 10.07 20.63
C MET A 416 11.95 11.23 19.92
N LEU A 417 12.65 10.97 18.83
CA LEU A 417 13.35 12.00 18.06
C LEU A 417 12.37 12.98 17.40
N LEU A 418 11.25 12.50 16.86
CA LEU A 418 10.18 13.36 16.33
C LEU A 418 9.56 14.23 17.43
N MET A 419 9.27 13.67 18.60
CA MET A 419 8.74 14.41 19.74
C MET A 419 9.73 15.46 20.23
N CYS A 420 11.03 15.17 20.28
CA CYS A 420 12.06 16.14 20.58
C CYS A 420 12.09 17.29 19.56
N MET A 421 11.98 16.97 18.25
CA MET A 421 11.94 17.99 17.20
C MET A 421 10.69 18.86 17.30
N VAL A 422 9.52 18.28 17.53
CA VAL A 422 8.27 19.01 17.80
C VAL A 422 8.45 19.97 18.98
N TYR A 423 9.03 19.50 20.09
CA TYR A 423 9.27 20.31 21.28
C TYR A 423 10.19 21.50 20.99
N VAL A 424 11.29 21.27 20.27
CA VAL A 424 12.27 22.32 19.91
C VAL A 424 11.62 23.36 19.01
N ILE A 425 10.87 22.95 17.99
CA ILE A 425 10.19 23.88 17.07
C ILE A 425 9.11 24.66 17.80
N ALA A 426 8.28 23.99 18.60
CA ALA A 426 7.20 24.62 19.37
C ALA A 426 7.75 25.63 20.37
N ARG A 427 8.85 25.30 21.05
CA ARG A 427 9.53 26.24 21.98
C ARG A 427 10.09 27.47 21.27
N ARG A 428 10.72 27.30 20.10
CA ARG A 428 11.32 28.41 19.33
C ARG A 428 10.29 29.32 18.68
N LYS A 429 9.16 28.75 18.24
CA LYS A 429 8.13 29.49 17.49
C LYS A 429 6.90 29.85 18.33
N GLY A 430 6.85 29.47 19.60
CA GLY A 430 5.73 29.78 20.49
C GLY A 430 4.45 29.02 20.15
N TYR A 431 4.53 27.78 19.67
CA TYR A 431 3.35 26.99 19.33
C TYR A 431 2.88 26.18 20.54
N GLY A 432 1.67 26.40 20.98
CA GLY A 432 1.01 25.68 22.06
C GLY A 432 1.73 25.85 23.41
N ASP A 433 1.03 26.37 24.41
CA ASP A 433 1.58 26.55 25.73
C ASP A 433 1.65 25.24 26.51
N ALA A 434 2.68 25.11 27.35
CA ALA A 434 2.76 24.00 28.28
C ALA A 434 1.73 24.20 29.41
N THR A 435 0.96 23.16 29.69
CA THR A 435 0.02 23.12 30.81
C THR A 435 0.59 22.27 31.95
N PRO A 436 0.07 22.37 33.19
CA PRO A 436 0.48 21.48 34.27
C PRO A 436 0.30 20.02 33.89
N ALA A 437 1.20 19.15 34.38
CA ALA A 437 1.11 17.72 34.16
C ALA A 437 -0.26 17.19 34.68
N PRO A 438 -0.91 16.27 33.93
CA PRO A 438 -2.21 15.74 34.33
C PRO A 438 -2.09 14.93 35.62
N SER A 439 -3.15 14.96 36.43
CA SER A 439 -3.25 14.05 37.56
C SER A 439 -3.47 12.61 37.11
N TRP A 440 -3.13 11.64 37.93
CA TRP A 440 -3.37 10.23 37.64
C TRP A 440 -4.85 9.93 37.34
N SER A 441 -5.77 10.60 38.01
CA SER A 441 -7.20 10.49 37.75
C SER A 441 -7.62 10.92 36.34
N ALA A 442 -6.92 11.89 35.76
CA ALA A 442 -7.17 12.34 34.38
C ALA A 442 -6.64 11.37 33.33
N VAL A 443 -5.64 10.54 33.67
CA VAL A 443 -5.01 9.55 32.76
C VAL A 443 -5.71 8.19 32.86
N SER A 444 -6.13 7.78 34.04
CA SER A 444 -6.68 6.43 34.31
C SER A 444 -7.94 6.10 33.49
N GLY A 445 -8.84 7.05 33.31
CA GLY A 445 -10.05 6.85 32.49
C GLY A 445 -9.75 6.58 31.02
N PRO A 446 -9.04 7.49 30.31
CA PRO A 446 -8.59 7.23 28.94
C PRO A 446 -7.74 5.97 28.77
N LEU A 447 -6.89 5.64 29.77
CA LEU A 447 -6.08 4.42 29.72
C LEU A 447 -6.94 3.17 29.69
N VAL A 448 -7.92 3.04 30.62
CA VAL A 448 -8.84 1.89 30.67
C VAL A 448 -9.60 1.74 29.35
N GLN A 449 -10.02 2.85 28.74
CA GLN A 449 -10.71 2.82 27.45
C GLN A 449 -9.81 2.43 26.27
N ALA A 450 -8.51 2.71 26.34
CA ALA A 450 -7.55 2.39 25.28
C ALA A 450 -6.88 1.02 25.45
N VAL A 451 -6.91 0.42 26.67
CA VAL A 451 -6.30 -0.89 26.94
C VAL A 451 -6.73 -1.97 25.93
N PRO A 452 -8.02 -2.14 25.60
CA PRO A 452 -8.43 -3.16 24.64
C PRO A 452 -7.75 -2.97 23.26
N ALA A 453 -7.51 -1.73 22.84
CA ALA A 453 -6.78 -1.44 21.61
C ALA A 453 -5.32 -1.92 21.68
N LEU A 454 -4.63 -1.50 22.73
CA LEU A 454 -3.21 -1.81 22.93
C LEU A 454 -2.98 -3.32 23.15
N MET A 455 -3.96 -4.02 23.73
CA MET A 455 -3.89 -5.47 23.96
C MET A 455 -3.83 -6.29 22.66
N LEU A 456 -4.34 -5.76 21.54
CA LEU A 456 -4.26 -6.47 20.26
C LEU A 456 -2.81 -6.77 19.86
N SER A 457 -1.92 -5.77 19.93
CA SER A 457 -0.51 -5.97 19.61
C SER A 457 0.20 -6.90 20.58
N VAL A 458 -0.16 -6.81 21.87
CA VAL A 458 0.37 -7.73 22.88
C VAL A 458 -0.03 -9.18 22.56
N LEU A 459 -1.29 -9.39 22.15
CA LEU A 459 -1.78 -10.71 21.74
C LEU A 459 -1.06 -11.23 20.50
N ILE A 460 -0.86 -10.38 19.48
CA ILE A 460 -0.18 -10.75 18.22
C ILE A 460 1.28 -11.08 18.51
N ILE A 461 2.02 -10.14 19.11
CA ILE A 461 3.46 -10.29 19.34
C ILE A 461 3.71 -11.43 20.35
N GLY A 462 2.96 -11.46 21.43
CA GLY A 462 3.05 -12.50 22.45
C GLY A 462 2.70 -13.88 21.89
N GLY A 463 1.60 -13.99 21.15
CA GLY A 463 1.15 -15.24 20.53
C GLY A 463 2.21 -15.83 19.59
N ILE A 464 2.80 -14.98 18.73
CA ILE A 464 3.86 -15.42 17.80
C ILE A 464 5.15 -15.74 18.58
N ARG A 465 5.50 -14.93 19.58
CA ARG A 465 6.74 -15.11 20.36
C ARG A 465 6.77 -16.40 21.15
N PHE A 466 5.68 -16.72 21.83
CA PHE A 466 5.58 -17.96 22.62
C PHE A 466 5.25 -19.20 21.77
N GLY A 467 5.15 -19.03 20.44
CA GLY A 467 4.86 -20.12 19.51
C GLY A 467 3.42 -20.64 19.60
N PHE A 468 2.51 -19.88 20.24
CA PHE A 468 1.10 -20.24 20.29
C PHE A 468 0.41 -20.11 18.94
N VAL A 469 0.80 -19.14 18.12
CA VAL A 469 0.21 -18.89 16.80
C VAL A 469 1.27 -18.51 15.78
N THR A 470 1.03 -18.87 14.52
CA THR A 470 1.77 -18.35 13.36
C THR A 470 1.34 -16.93 13.03
N ALA A 471 2.07 -16.24 12.14
CA ALA A 471 1.70 -14.87 11.72
C ALA A 471 0.31 -14.80 11.06
N THR A 472 -0.06 -15.82 10.28
CA THR A 472 -1.37 -15.90 9.62
C THR A 472 -2.48 -16.16 10.64
N GLU A 473 -2.26 -17.08 11.58
CA GLU A 473 -3.19 -17.36 12.67
C GLU A 473 -3.38 -16.13 13.57
N ALA A 474 -2.29 -15.39 13.85
CA ALA A 474 -2.36 -14.12 14.59
C ALA A 474 -3.22 -13.08 13.87
N GLY A 475 -3.19 -13.05 12.52
CA GLY A 475 -4.07 -12.19 11.72
C GLY A 475 -5.55 -12.52 11.92
N VAL A 476 -5.93 -13.81 11.93
CA VAL A 476 -7.32 -14.21 12.20
C VAL A 476 -7.73 -13.92 13.65
N VAL A 477 -6.84 -14.17 14.61
CA VAL A 477 -7.09 -13.80 16.02
C VAL A 477 -7.32 -12.29 16.14
N ALA A 478 -6.56 -11.48 15.40
CA ALA A 478 -6.74 -10.03 15.36
C ALA A 478 -8.14 -9.63 14.82
N VAL A 479 -8.60 -10.28 13.74
CA VAL A 479 -9.95 -10.05 13.20
C VAL A 479 -11.03 -10.39 14.22
N VAL A 480 -10.96 -11.57 14.83
CA VAL A 480 -11.93 -12.02 15.84
C VAL A 480 -11.93 -11.09 17.06
N TYR A 481 -10.74 -10.67 17.49
CA TYR A 481 -10.59 -9.72 18.58
C TYR A 481 -11.19 -8.35 18.21
N ALA A 482 -10.90 -7.82 17.02
CA ALA A 482 -11.45 -6.55 16.53
C ALA A 482 -12.98 -6.58 16.46
N LEU A 483 -13.56 -7.68 15.96
CA LEU A 483 -15.00 -7.90 15.96
C LEU A 483 -15.56 -7.93 17.37
N GLY A 484 -14.96 -8.70 18.28
CA GLY A 484 -15.39 -8.83 19.66
C GLY A 484 -15.40 -7.49 20.40
N ILE A 485 -14.31 -6.73 20.29
CA ILE A 485 -14.18 -5.42 20.92
C ILE A 485 -15.11 -4.40 20.27
N GLY A 486 -15.16 -4.32 18.95
CA GLY A 486 -15.95 -3.33 18.21
C GLY A 486 -17.46 -3.52 18.36
N MET A 487 -17.95 -4.77 18.31
CA MET A 487 -19.39 -5.07 18.38
C MET A 487 -19.93 -5.20 19.80
N PHE A 488 -19.19 -5.84 20.71
CA PHE A 488 -19.71 -6.20 22.05
C PHE A 488 -19.22 -5.26 23.15
N PHE A 489 -17.96 -4.85 23.12
CA PHE A 489 -17.40 -4.01 24.17
C PHE A 489 -17.66 -2.52 23.91
N TYR A 490 -17.26 -1.99 22.75
CA TYR A 490 -17.48 -0.58 22.39
C TYR A 490 -18.86 -0.33 21.78
N LYS A 491 -19.44 -1.33 21.10
CA LYS A 491 -20.75 -1.25 20.44
C LYS A 491 -20.84 -0.19 19.34
N ASP A 492 -19.70 0.22 18.82
CA ASP A 492 -19.59 1.22 17.76
C ASP A 492 -19.63 0.58 16.37
N LEU A 493 -19.17 -0.69 16.23
CA LEU A 493 -19.15 -1.43 14.96
C LEU A 493 -20.50 -2.09 14.67
N LYS A 494 -21.26 -1.54 13.73
CA LYS A 494 -22.53 -2.09 13.25
C LYS A 494 -22.34 -2.99 12.05
N LEU A 495 -23.29 -3.91 11.79
CA LEU A 495 -23.21 -4.86 10.67
C LEU A 495 -23.03 -4.21 9.28
N PRO A 496 -23.71 -3.10 8.92
CA PRO A 496 -23.45 -2.42 7.65
C PRO A 496 -22.02 -1.86 7.53
N GLU A 497 -21.46 -1.37 8.66
CA GLU A 497 -20.09 -0.86 8.70
C GLU A 497 -19.06 -1.98 8.63
N LEU A 498 -19.34 -3.12 9.27
CA LEU A 498 -18.53 -4.32 9.13
C LEU A 498 -18.41 -4.75 7.67
N TRP A 499 -19.54 -4.79 6.95
CA TRP A 499 -19.55 -5.16 5.53
C TRP A 499 -18.78 -4.15 4.67
N ARG A 500 -18.87 -2.87 5.00
CA ARG A 500 -18.06 -1.82 4.35
C ARG A 500 -16.57 -2.04 4.60
N CYS A 501 -16.17 -2.30 5.86
CA CYS A 501 -14.76 -2.61 6.19
C CYS A 501 -14.24 -3.80 5.38
N LEU A 502 -15.03 -4.87 5.25
CA LEU A 502 -14.65 -6.04 4.46
C LEU A 502 -14.47 -5.70 2.98
N ARG A 503 -15.35 -4.87 2.39
CA ARG A 503 -15.21 -4.41 1.01
C ARG A 503 -13.94 -3.59 0.79
N GLU A 504 -13.68 -2.60 1.62
CA GLU A 504 -12.49 -1.76 1.52
C GLU A 504 -11.23 -2.59 1.75
N SER A 505 -11.21 -3.43 2.78
CA SER A 505 -10.08 -4.32 3.06
C SER A 505 -9.80 -5.30 1.93
N SER A 506 -10.82 -5.80 1.24
CA SER A 506 -10.64 -6.71 0.11
C SER A 506 -9.92 -6.05 -1.06
N ILE A 507 -10.23 -4.78 -1.35
CA ILE A 507 -9.61 -4.00 -2.43
C ILE A 507 -8.15 -3.69 -2.09
N ASP A 508 -7.89 -3.21 -0.86
CA ASP A 508 -6.54 -2.90 -0.39
C ASP A 508 -5.65 -4.14 -0.36
N ALA A 509 -6.18 -5.26 0.15
CA ALA A 509 -5.47 -6.54 0.19
C ALA A 509 -5.19 -7.09 -1.21
N GLY A 510 -6.15 -6.94 -2.13
CA GLY A 510 -5.99 -7.35 -3.52
C GLY A 510 -4.92 -6.56 -4.25
N LEU A 511 -4.85 -5.23 -4.01
CA LEU A 511 -3.80 -4.38 -4.59
C LEU A 511 -2.41 -4.81 -4.12
N VAL A 512 -2.22 -4.99 -2.81
CA VAL A 512 -0.94 -5.42 -2.25
C VAL A 512 -0.58 -6.82 -2.75
N GLY A 513 -1.54 -7.76 -2.74
CA GLY A 513 -1.35 -9.13 -3.23
C GLY A 513 -0.99 -9.17 -4.72
N PHE A 514 -1.62 -8.33 -5.56
CA PHE A 514 -1.28 -8.21 -6.97
C PHE A 514 0.14 -7.67 -7.18
N MET A 515 0.53 -6.62 -6.44
CA MET A 515 1.90 -6.09 -6.51
C MET A 515 2.95 -7.16 -6.17
N ILE A 516 2.71 -7.95 -5.13
CA ILE A 516 3.59 -9.07 -4.75
C ILE A 516 3.61 -10.14 -5.84
N GLY A 517 2.45 -10.48 -6.41
CA GLY A 517 2.33 -11.44 -7.49
C GLY A 517 3.16 -11.05 -8.71
N VAL A 518 3.02 -9.81 -9.21
CA VAL A 518 3.73 -9.35 -10.42
C VAL A 518 5.23 -9.16 -10.20
N ALA A 519 5.66 -8.96 -8.96
CA ALA A 519 7.08 -8.85 -8.64
C ALA A 519 7.83 -10.18 -8.79
N ALA A 520 7.15 -11.30 -8.64
CA ALA A 520 7.79 -12.63 -8.72
C ALA A 520 8.36 -12.92 -10.13
N PRO A 521 7.61 -12.78 -11.24
CA PRO A 521 8.18 -12.94 -12.58
C PRO A 521 9.23 -11.86 -12.89
N PHE A 522 9.04 -10.61 -12.43
CA PHE A 522 10.03 -9.55 -12.61
C PHE A 522 11.37 -9.91 -11.91
N ALA A 523 11.32 -10.33 -10.65
CA ALA A 523 12.48 -10.78 -9.89
C ALA A 523 13.12 -12.03 -10.51
N TRP A 524 12.31 -12.95 -11.06
CA TRP A 524 12.79 -14.14 -11.72
C TRP A 524 13.68 -13.80 -12.93
N VAL A 525 13.28 -12.86 -13.79
CA VAL A 525 14.08 -12.39 -14.94
C VAL A 525 15.40 -11.78 -14.46
N LEU A 526 15.39 -10.98 -13.39
CA LEU A 526 16.61 -10.40 -12.81
C LEU A 526 17.58 -11.49 -12.31
N ILE A 527 17.04 -12.52 -11.65
CA ILE A 527 17.82 -13.65 -11.11
C ILE A 527 18.39 -14.50 -12.25
N ALA A 528 17.57 -14.81 -13.27
CA ALA A 528 18.00 -15.56 -14.46
C ALA A 528 19.13 -14.82 -15.21
N GLY A 529 19.03 -13.49 -15.30
CA GLY A 529 20.07 -12.63 -15.88
C GLY A 529 21.27 -12.36 -14.97
N ARG A 530 21.32 -13.00 -13.78
CA ARG A 530 22.41 -12.86 -12.80
C ARG A 530 22.67 -11.41 -12.35
N VAL A 531 21.66 -10.55 -12.41
CA VAL A 531 21.79 -9.12 -12.01
C VAL A 531 22.20 -8.97 -10.54
N PRO A 532 21.65 -9.74 -9.58
CA PRO A 532 22.10 -9.67 -8.18
C PRO A 532 23.60 -9.99 -8.01
N GLN A 533 24.11 -10.97 -8.76
CA GLN A 533 25.53 -11.36 -8.72
C GLN A 533 26.43 -10.31 -9.35
N GLN A 534 26.01 -9.71 -10.46
CA GLN A 534 26.75 -8.60 -11.10
C GLN A 534 26.77 -7.37 -10.17
N PHE A 535 25.63 -7.04 -9.56
CA PHE A 535 25.55 -5.95 -8.59
C PHE A 535 26.49 -6.19 -7.39
N LEU A 536 26.50 -7.42 -6.87
CA LEU A 536 27.42 -7.83 -5.82
C LEU A 536 28.89 -7.63 -6.24
N GLN A 537 29.29 -8.14 -7.43
CA GLN A 537 30.66 -8.01 -7.92
C GLN A 537 31.09 -6.56 -8.07
N VAL A 538 30.25 -5.73 -8.69
CA VAL A 538 30.53 -4.29 -8.83
C VAL A 538 30.69 -3.62 -7.46
N MET A 539 29.80 -3.91 -6.50
CA MET A 539 29.88 -3.33 -5.18
C MET A 539 31.16 -3.71 -4.44
N LEU A 540 31.58 -4.98 -4.51
CA LEU A 540 32.79 -5.46 -3.83
C LEU A 540 34.08 -5.04 -4.53
N GLU A 541 34.06 -4.81 -5.84
CA GLU A 541 35.22 -4.31 -6.62
C GLU A 541 35.57 -2.87 -6.24
N TYR A 542 34.54 -2.00 -6.09
CA TYR A 542 34.77 -0.58 -5.81
C TYR A 542 34.75 -0.22 -4.33
N VAL A 543 34.14 -1.05 -3.48
CA VAL A 543 33.93 -0.76 -2.04
C VAL A 543 34.30 -1.96 -1.18
N SER A 544 35.40 -1.85 -0.45
CA SER A 544 35.88 -2.92 0.45
C SER A 544 35.26 -2.89 1.85
N GLN A 545 34.62 -1.78 2.23
CA GLN A 545 34.15 -1.58 3.61
C GLN A 545 32.63 -1.77 3.73
N PRO A 546 32.12 -2.70 4.56
CA PRO A 546 30.70 -2.98 4.72
C PRO A 546 29.83 -1.77 5.08
N TRP A 547 30.34 -0.87 5.92
CA TRP A 547 29.60 0.31 6.33
C TRP A 547 29.37 1.31 5.18
N VAL A 548 30.30 1.41 4.21
CA VAL A 548 30.13 2.25 3.01
C VAL A 548 29.09 1.66 2.10
N ILE A 549 29.06 0.33 1.95
CA ILE A 549 28.05 -0.36 1.15
C ILE A 549 26.66 -0.11 1.72
N LEU A 550 26.47 -0.20 3.02
CA LEU A 550 25.19 0.12 3.66
C LEU A 550 24.80 1.58 3.46
N LEU A 551 25.76 2.51 3.46
CA LEU A 551 25.49 3.92 3.16
C LEU A 551 25.02 4.11 1.72
N ILE A 552 25.70 3.49 0.75
CA ILE A 552 25.31 3.53 -0.67
C ILE A 552 23.91 2.96 -0.86
N LEU A 553 23.61 1.80 -0.26
CA LEU A 553 22.27 1.21 -0.30
C LEU A 553 21.23 2.16 0.32
N ASN A 554 21.54 2.80 1.45
CA ASN A 554 20.64 3.78 2.06
C ASN A 554 20.35 4.96 1.12
N VAL A 555 21.36 5.50 0.46
CA VAL A 555 21.19 6.61 -0.48
C VAL A 555 20.37 6.17 -1.70
N LEU A 556 20.68 5.01 -2.27
CA LEU A 556 19.94 4.46 -3.42
C LEU A 556 18.47 4.21 -3.08
N MET A 557 18.19 3.61 -1.91
CA MET A 557 16.82 3.36 -1.46
C MET A 557 16.05 4.65 -1.16
N LEU A 558 16.72 5.66 -0.59
CA LEU A 558 16.10 6.97 -0.32
C LEU A 558 15.73 7.68 -1.63
N ILE A 559 16.61 7.63 -2.64
CA ILE A 559 16.35 8.18 -3.97
C ILE A 559 15.20 7.43 -4.63
N ALA A 560 15.23 6.09 -4.64
CA ALA A 560 14.15 5.28 -5.20
C ALA A 560 12.81 5.56 -4.49
N GLY A 561 12.82 5.67 -3.15
CA GLY A 561 11.66 5.95 -2.32
C GLY A 561 11.04 7.33 -2.54
N ALA A 562 11.81 8.29 -3.09
CA ALA A 562 11.26 9.58 -3.50
C ALA A 562 10.36 9.49 -4.73
N PHE A 563 10.47 8.41 -5.52
CA PHE A 563 9.74 8.20 -6.78
C PHE A 563 8.71 7.08 -6.73
N LEU A 564 8.92 6.06 -5.94
CA LEU A 564 8.12 4.83 -5.95
C LEU A 564 7.51 4.55 -4.57
N ASP A 565 6.41 3.78 -4.56
CA ASP A 565 5.82 3.27 -3.33
C ASP A 565 6.76 2.25 -2.63
N LEU A 566 6.67 2.21 -1.30
CA LEU A 566 7.42 1.31 -0.43
C LEU A 566 7.40 -0.14 -0.93
N THR A 567 6.21 -0.66 -1.22
CA THR A 567 6.03 -2.07 -1.58
C THR A 567 6.73 -2.40 -2.89
N ALA A 568 6.57 -1.52 -3.90
CA ALA A 568 7.19 -1.69 -5.21
C ALA A 568 8.72 -1.71 -5.13
N ILE A 569 9.31 -0.78 -4.38
CA ILE A 569 10.78 -0.73 -4.24
C ILE A 569 11.28 -1.94 -3.48
N MET A 570 10.61 -2.32 -2.41
CA MET A 570 10.99 -3.47 -1.59
C MET A 570 11.02 -4.75 -2.42
N LEU A 571 10.04 -4.93 -3.32
CA LEU A 571 9.95 -6.07 -4.22
C LEU A 571 11.11 -6.13 -5.25
N ILE A 572 11.73 -5.00 -5.57
CA ILE A 572 12.87 -4.90 -6.49
C ILE A 572 14.20 -4.95 -5.73
N VAL A 573 14.33 -4.10 -4.72
CA VAL A 573 15.61 -3.89 -4.03
C VAL A 573 15.99 -5.07 -3.13
N VAL A 574 15.02 -5.68 -2.44
CA VAL A 574 15.32 -6.76 -1.49
C VAL A 574 15.92 -7.99 -2.21
N PRO A 575 15.32 -8.54 -3.28
CA PRO A 575 15.94 -9.66 -3.98
C PRO A 575 17.32 -9.34 -4.56
N LEU A 576 17.51 -8.07 -5.00
CA LEU A 576 18.77 -7.61 -5.58
C LEU A 576 19.89 -7.48 -4.54
N SER A 577 19.56 -6.98 -3.33
CA SER A 577 20.53 -6.68 -2.29
C SER A 577 20.79 -7.84 -1.32
N MET A 578 19.87 -8.81 -1.18
CA MET A 578 20.00 -9.89 -0.21
C MET A 578 21.29 -10.72 -0.35
N PRO A 579 21.76 -11.10 -1.56
CA PRO A 579 23.04 -11.81 -1.69
C PRO A 579 24.22 -11.01 -1.13
N LEU A 580 24.23 -9.69 -1.38
CA LEU A 580 25.25 -8.77 -0.88
C LEU A 580 25.20 -8.67 0.66
N ILE A 581 24.02 -8.51 1.23
CA ILE A 581 23.80 -8.42 2.68
C ILE A 581 24.28 -9.68 3.42
N LEU A 582 23.96 -10.85 2.87
CA LEU A 582 24.40 -12.13 3.44
C LEU A 582 25.91 -12.28 3.37
N GLN A 583 26.56 -11.88 2.27
CA GLN A 583 28.02 -11.95 2.12
C GLN A 583 28.75 -10.96 3.05
N LEU A 584 28.14 -9.80 3.34
CA LEU A 584 28.66 -8.83 4.30
C LEU A 584 28.47 -9.28 5.77
N GLY A 585 27.78 -10.38 6.03
CA GLY A 585 27.47 -10.86 7.38
C GLY A 585 26.46 -9.96 8.13
N VAL A 586 25.70 -9.14 7.41
CA VAL A 586 24.65 -8.31 8.02
C VAL A 586 23.41 -9.18 8.26
N ASP A 587 22.85 -9.10 9.47
CA ASP A 587 21.64 -9.84 9.82
C ASP A 587 20.47 -9.42 8.94
N PRO A 588 19.78 -10.34 8.22
CA PRO A 588 18.65 -10.03 7.34
C PRO A 588 17.47 -9.34 8.04
N VAL A 589 17.25 -9.62 9.33
CA VAL A 589 16.20 -8.97 10.13
C VAL A 589 16.56 -7.51 10.38
N HIS A 590 17.82 -7.24 10.74
CA HIS A 590 18.35 -5.88 10.89
C HIS A 590 18.24 -5.09 9.58
N PHE A 591 18.65 -5.70 8.46
CA PHE A 591 18.53 -5.09 7.14
C PHE A 591 17.07 -4.79 6.78
N GLY A 592 16.13 -5.66 7.15
CA GLY A 592 14.71 -5.43 6.95
C GLY A 592 14.20 -4.15 7.60
N ILE A 593 14.63 -3.88 8.83
CA ILE A 593 14.27 -2.62 9.52
C ILE A 593 14.89 -1.41 8.81
N ILE A 594 16.15 -1.51 8.36
CA ILE A 594 16.80 -0.43 7.59
C ILE A 594 16.01 -0.13 6.33
N VAL A 595 15.65 -1.15 5.55
CA VAL A 595 14.87 -1.01 4.32
C VAL A 595 13.53 -0.32 4.59
N ILE A 596 12.77 -0.81 5.57
CA ILE A 596 11.43 -0.27 5.88
C ILE A 596 11.52 1.20 6.32
N VAL A 597 12.41 1.53 7.24
CA VAL A 597 12.58 2.92 7.72
C VAL A 597 13.02 3.83 6.58
N ASN A 598 13.99 3.40 5.78
CA ASN A 598 14.52 4.18 4.66
C ASN A 598 13.45 4.49 3.61
N LEU A 599 12.74 3.46 3.15
CA LEU A 599 11.70 3.61 2.13
C LEU A 599 10.51 4.45 2.62
N MET A 600 10.16 4.35 3.90
CA MET A 600 9.15 5.22 4.51
C MET A 600 9.59 6.69 4.50
N MET A 601 10.88 6.97 4.75
CA MET A 601 11.43 8.32 4.64
C MET A 601 11.43 8.82 3.19
N GLY A 602 11.64 7.93 2.21
CA GLY A 602 11.47 8.24 0.79
C GLY A 602 10.11 8.87 0.49
N GLY A 603 9.04 8.36 1.08
CA GLY A 603 7.70 8.92 0.97
C GLY A 603 7.51 10.33 1.57
N LEU A 604 8.50 10.88 2.28
CA LEU A 604 8.56 12.27 2.73
C LEU A 604 9.42 13.16 1.83
N THR A 605 10.20 12.56 0.93
CA THR A 605 11.25 13.25 0.18
C THR A 605 10.71 13.78 -1.15
N PRO A 606 11.03 15.03 -1.54
CA PRO A 606 10.73 15.49 -2.89
C PRO A 606 11.42 14.61 -3.95
N PRO A 607 10.88 14.46 -5.18
CA PRO A 607 9.83 15.28 -5.78
C PRO A 607 8.40 14.82 -5.48
N TYR A 608 8.17 13.52 -5.23
CA TYR A 608 6.80 13.01 -5.08
C TYR A 608 6.28 13.12 -3.64
N GLY A 609 6.96 12.50 -2.67
CA GLY A 609 6.62 12.63 -1.25
C GLY A 609 5.15 12.31 -0.92
N LEU A 610 4.66 11.12 -1.23
CA LEU A 610 3.25 10.70 -1.07
C LEU A 610 2.68 11.07 0.32
N LEU A 611 3.45 10.87 1.39
CA LEU A 611 3.02 11.16 2.75
C LEU A 611 2.88 12.67 3.02
N VAL A 612 3.52 13.53 2.22
CA VAL A 612 3.37 14.99 2.29
C VAL A 612 2.16 15.46 1.49
N PHE A 613 1.88 14.81 0.36
CA PHE A 613 0.73 15.15 -0.48
C PHE A 613 -0.61 14.88 0.21
N ILE A 614 -0.76 13.76 0.92
CA ILE A 614 -2.01 13.37 1.58
C ILE A 614 -2.53 14.46 2.54
N PRO A 615 -1.79 14.88 3.58
CA PRO A 615 -2.26 15.93 4.48
C PRO A 615 -2.41 17.28 3.76
N SER A 616 -1.56 17.60 2.79
CA SER A 616 -1.66 18.84 2.01
C SER A 616 -2.94 18.90 1.20
N ALA A 617 -3.31 17.82 0.50
CA ALA A 617 -4.53 17.72 -0.30
C ALA A 617 -5.79 17.79 0.57
N ILE A 618 -5.83 17.04 1.68
CA ILE A 618 -6.99 16.99 2.59
C ILE A 618 -7.25 18.37 3.23
N THR A 619 -6.21 19.11 3.54
CA THR A 619 -6.31 20.39 4.27
C THR A 619 -6.30 21.62 3.38
N GLY A 620 -6.10 21.45 2.07
CA GLY A 620 -5.94 22.55 1.10
C GLY A 620 -4.65 23.37 1.33
N THR A 621 -3.64 22.78 1.98
CA THR A 621 -2.37 23.46 2.27
C THR A 621 -1.44 23.34 1.06
N PRO A 622 -0.73 24.42 0.65
CA PRO A 622 0.21 24.34 -0.46
C PRO A 622 1.32 23.31 -0.19
N VAL A 623 1.50 22.36 -1.09
CA VAL A 623 2.45 21.25 -0.96
C VAL A 623 3.89 21.73 -0.74
N GLN A 624 4.30 22.78 -1.48
CA GLN A 624 5.64 23.36 -1.33
C GLN A 624 5.90 23.93 0.07
N ALA A 625 4.86 24.52 0.69
CA ALA A 625 4.96 25.04 2.06
C ALA A 625 5.10 23.89 3.06
N THR A 626 4.39 22.79 2.83
CA THR A 626 4.51 21.57 3.64
C THR A 626 5.88 20.93 3.49
N PHE A 627 6.44 20.80 2.28
CA PHE A 627 7.80 20.29 2.06
C PHE A 627 8.85 21.12 2.83
N ARG A 628 8.76 22.45 2.79
CA ARG A 628 9.66 23.31 3.58
C ARG A 628 9.54 23.06 5.09
N ALA A 629 8.32 22.79 5.57
CA ALA A 629 8.07 22.51 6.98
C ALA A 629 8.52 21.09 7.39
N VAL A 630 8.58 20.14 6.45
CA VAL A 630 9.04 18.75 6.69
C VAL A 630 10.56 18.67 6.83
N VAL A 631 11.36 19.60 6.23
CA VAL A 631 12.83 19.52 6.23
C VAL A 631 13.44 19.25 7.61
N PRO A 632 13.08 19.95 8.70
CA PRO A 632 13.65 19.66 10.02
C PRO A 632 13.35 18.24 10.52
N PHE A 633 12.15 17.73 10.21
CA PHE A 633 11.75 16.37 10.55
C PHE A 633 12.50 15.33 9.71
N LEU A 634 12.69 15.60 8.42
CA LEU A 634 13.47 14.72 7.54
C LEU A 634 14.93 14.62 8.02
N LEU A 635 15.54 15.73 8.42
CA LEU A 635 16.91 15.72 8.94
C LEU A 635 17.05 14.86 10.20
N ILE A 636 16.12 14.97 11.16
CA ILE A 636 16.18 14.12 12.37
C ILE A 636 15.89 12.65 12.06
N LEU A 637 15.06 12.37 11.05
CA LEU A 637 14.81 11.02 10.58
C LEU A 637 16.03 10.41 9.89
N VAL A 638 16.82 11.21 9.14
CA VAL A 638 18.12 10.76 8.60
C VAL A 638 19.06 10.38 9.74
N VAL A 639 19.10 11.17 10.83
CA VAL A 639 19.89 10.81 12.02
C VAL A 639 19.39 9.49 12.61
N ALA A 640 18.08 9.31 12.76
CA ALA A 640 17.50 8.05 13.23
C ALA A 640 17.90 6.86 12.34
N LEU A 641 17.80 7.03 11.01
CA LEU A 641 18.19 6.00 10.04
C LEU A 641 19.67 5.62 10.17
N MET A 642 20.56 6.61 10.30
CA MET A 642 21.99 6.35 10.50
C MET A 642 22.24 5.62 11.83
N MET A 643 21.60 6.03 12.92
CA MET A 643 21.69 5.31 14.19
C MET A 643 21.21 3.86 14.06
N ILE A 644 20.08 3.64 13.41
CA ILE A 644 19.53 2.28 13.18
C ILE A 644 20.50 1.48 12.30
N THR A 645 21.01 2.05 11.22
CA THR A 645 21.91 1.35 10.27
C THR A 645 23.21 0.89 10.92
N TYR A 646 23.84 1.77 11.73
CA TYR A 646 25.19 1.51 12.25
C TYR A 646 25.22 0.96 13.68
N ILE A 647 24.08 0.93 14.36
CA ILE A 647 23.96 0.34 15.70
C ILE A 647 22.98 -0.83 15.66
N PRO A 648 23.41 -2.06 15.23
CA PRO A 648 22.52 -3.20 15.11
C PRO A 648 21.79 -3.56 16.41
N ALA A 649 22.35 -3.18 17.55
CA ALA A 649 21.71 -3.37 18.85
C ALA A 649 20.32 -2.71 18.92
N ILE A 650 20.09 -1.57 18.24
CA ILE A 650 18.78 -0.90 18.25
C ILE A 650 17.68 -1.81 17.69
N SER A 651 17.95 -2.57 16.64
CA SER A 651 16.97 -3.50 16.05
C SER A 651 17.07 -4.92 16.62
N LEU A 652 18.25 -5.40 17.02
CA LEU A 652 18.45 -6.79 17.40
C LEU A 652 18.38 -7.08 18.90
N THR A 653 18.33 -6.07 19.78
CA THR A 653 18.32 -6.29 21.24
C THR A 653 17.14 -7.16 21.67
N PHE A 654 15.91 -6.81 21.26
CA PHE A 654 14.75 -7.63 21.60
C PHE A 654 14.75 -8.98 20.87
N VAL A 655 15.26 -9.04 19.65
CA VAL A 655 15.38 -10.30 18.92
C VAL A 655 16.31 -11.25 19.68
N ARG A 656 17.50 -10.79 20.08
CA ARG A 656 18.48 -11.59 20.84
C ARG A 656 18.02 -11.95 22.25
N ALA A 657 17.23 -11.08 22.88
CA ALA A 657 16.73 -11.34 24.23
C ALA A 657 15.58 -12.37 24.24
N PHE A 658 14.84 -12.46 23.14
CA PHE A 658 13.61 -13.24 23.11
C PHE A 658 13.63 -14.44 22.15
N PHE A 659 14.56 -14.52 21.21
CA PHE A 659 14.81 -15.64 20.29
C PHE A 659 16.24 -16.15 20.36
#